data_5cc08b62f922c2dc456f4493bb70d45f
#
_entry.id   5cc08b62f922c2dc456f4493bb70d45f
#
_cell.length_a   1.000
_cell.length_b   1.000
_cell.length_c   1.000
_cell.angle_alpha   90.00
_cell.angle_beta   90.00
_cell.angle_gamma   90.00
#
_symmetry.space_group_name_H-M   'P 1'
#
loop_
_entity.id
_entity.type
_entity.pdbx_description
1 polymer ?
#
loop_
_entity_poly.entity_id
_entity_poly.type
_entity_poly.pdbx_seq_one_letter_code
_entity_poly.pdbx_strand_id
1 'polypeptide(L)'
;MRMLRHLLLPMLLLAAAFCFAKDKSKDRFLQPGPIHIDKAGQKWADKTLRKMSPEEKVGQLFGIRVNAQFLNDADPIWLQLRDNLDKYHIGSLVMSVPVDGAVLLKSPPDVAAELLNRLQKSSKLPLIVAADFERGASMRLTGTTVFPHAMAFGATGKTENAEVFGRISALEARAIGVHWNFFPDADVNSNPANPIINTRSFGEDPKQVGDFVAAYIKGAHEAGMLTTAKHFPGHGDTATDSHLGLAQVTGDRARLDTVELPPFRRAIEAGVDAVMVAHVTIPALDSEANQVATTSTSIVTGLLKEDMRFKGIVVTDALDMAGLTRLYMKDIGRAAVESFKAGNDVLIMPGDLDASYRSVLQAVQSGEISRQRLDQSVRKILELKASLGLNKARLADPGQLSIEVAKPENVATGQRIADEAITLVRDNGKVIPLQSFTSPGTAGAGLPYQSLTEANNRLVVVILSEDLRTDSGRMLERQILARAPNARVMYVDARSAAGMTPAVVEAVQAAEHVIAAVYVVPTAGRAIRAAGGGLKNSVAMNDSTGSLLTAILDHAASRTMVLAMGNPYLVQDFPAIENYACAFSNVSVSETAAVKAIFGEIPITGHLPVTIPGIASRGEGLERPVRSSSAQPISGGSSHVQP
;
A
#
# COMPACT_ATOMS: atom_id res chain seq x y z
N MET A 1 -62.69 29.49 23.65
CA MET A 1 -61.77 28.47 23.09
C MET A 1 -61.27 28.90 21.71
N ARG A 2 -60.66 30.07 21.54
CA ARG A 2 -60.11 30.55 20.26
C ARG A 2 -58.79 31.34 20.40
N MET A 3 -58.11 31.28 21.57
CA MET A 3 -56.85 32.03 21.82
C MET A 3 -55.65 31.18 22.14
N LEU A 4 -55.70 29.82 21.97
CA LEU A 4 -54.59 28.93 22.30
C LEU A 4 -53.91 28.30 21.07
N ARG A 5 -54.30 28.75 19.84
CA ARG A 5 -53.75 28.15 18.60
C ARG A 5 -52.66 28.97 17.90
N HIS A 6 -52.30 30.16 18.38
CA HIS A 6 -51.32 31.03 17.73
C HIS A 6 -49.96 31.15 18.45
N LEU A 7 -49.74 30.43 19.57
CA LEU A 7 -48.46 30.47 20.31
C LEU A 7 -47.59 29.22 20.13
N LEU A 8 -48.10 28.16 19.46
CA LEU A 8 -47.34 26.93 19.22
C LEU A 8 -46.58 26.89 17.86
N LEU A 9 -46.93 27.77 16.91
CA LEU A 9 -46.28 27.78 15.60
C LEU A 9 -44.90 28.46 15.56
N PRO A 10 -44.59 29.52 16.32
CA PRO A 10 -43.24 30.11 16.32
C PRO A 10 -42.23 29.30 17.13
N MET A 11 -42.66 28.47 18.09
CA MET A 11 -41.76 27.65 18.89
C MET A 11 -41.27 26.39 18.15
N LEU A 12 -42.04 25.84 17.22
CA LEU A 12 -41.64 24.73 16.36
C LEU A 12 -40.68 25.18 15.23
N LEU A 13 -40.78 26.43 14.79
CA LEU A 13 -39.83 26.98 13.79
C LEU A 13 -38.49 27.39 14.39
N LEU A 14 -38.41 27.73 15.70
CA LEU A 14 -37.12 27.94 16.38
C LEU A 14 -36.42 26.63 16.74
N ALA A 15 -37.13 25.53 17.01
CA ALA A 15 -36.52 24.22 17.28
C ALA A 15 -35.97 23.56 16.01
N ALA A 16 -36.54 23.86 14.83
CA ALA A 16 -36.01 23.37 13.55
C ALA A 16 -34.77 24.13 13.04
N ALA A 17 -34.52 25.35 13.56
CA ALA A 17 -33.34 26.15 13.18
C ALA A 17 -32.05 25.76 13.94
N PHE A 18 -32.15 24.93 14.99
CA PHE A 18 -30.97 24.50 15.77
C PHE A 18 -30.36 23.14 15.34
N CYS A 19 -30.95 22.45 14.36
CA CYS A 19 -30.48 21.13 13.91
C CYS A 19 -29.56 21.13 12.66
N PHE A 20 -29.17 22.27 12.10
CA PHE A 20 -28.26 22.35 10.97
C PHE A 20 -27.14 23.38 11.18
N ALA A 21 -26.52 23.38 12.33
CA ALA A 21 -25.13 23.84 12.38
C ALA A 21 -24.27 22.77 11.73
N LYS A 22 -24.14 22.82 10.39
CA LYS A 22 -23.18 22.04 9.64
C LYS A 22 -21.82 22.21 10.33
N ASP A 23 -21.26 21.13 10.84
CA ASP A 23 -19.94 21.14 11.45
C ASP A 23 -18.91 21.57 10.39
N LYS A 24 -18.62 22.88 10.37
CA LYS A 24 -17.68 23.50 9.42
C LYS A 24 -16.26 22.93 9.54
N SER A 25 -15.98 22.13 10.56
CA SER A 25 -14.68 21.47 10.73
C SER A 25 -14.48 20.33 9.73
N LYS A 26 -15.53 19.66 9.30
CA LYS A 26 -15.50 18.57 8.31
C LYS A 26 -15.41 19.05 6.86
N ASP A 27 -15.90 20.26 6.57
CA ASP A 27 -15.95 20.76 5.18
C ASP A 27 -14.60 21.28 4.65
N ARG A 28 -13.60 21.50 5.49
CA ARG A 28 -12.34 22.12 5.04
C ARG A 28 -11.44 21.21 4.20
N PHE A 29 -11.63 19.88 4.31
CA PHE A 29 -10.93 18.88 3.49
C PHE A 29 -11.71 18.46 2.23
N LEU A 30 -12.91 18.94 2.06
CA LEU A 30 -13.74 18.69 0.86
C LEU A 30 -13.41 19.63 -0.30
N GLN A 31 -12.58 20.66 -0.07
CA GLN A 31 -12.18 21.60 -1.11
C GLN A 31 -10.87 21.17 -1.75
N PRO A 32 -10.76 21.18 -3.09
CA PRO A 32 -9.51 20.90 -3.77
C PRO A 32 -8.40 21.88 -3.36
N GLY A 33 -7.22 21.37 -3.20
CA GLY A 33 -6.04 22.18 -2.90
C GLY A 33 -5.20 21.60 -1.77
N PRO A 34 -3.88 21.84 -1.81
CA PRO A 34 -2.94 21.14 -0.94
C PRO A 34 -3.00 21.55 0.52
N ILE A 35 -3.30 22.82 0.81
CA ILE A 35 -3.28 23.33 2.20
C ILE A 35 -4.48 24.23 2.43
N HIS A 36 -5.39 23.79 3.31
CA HIS A 36 -6.58 24.55 3.68
C HIS A 36 -6.44 25.09 5.09
N ILE A 37 -6.03 26.35 5.20
CA ILE A 37 -5.74 27.01 6.46
C ILE A 37 -6.71 28.16 6.73
N ASP A 38 -7.21 28.25 7.97
CA ASP A 38 -7.99 29.41 8.42
C ASP A 38 -7.06 30.60 8.81
N LYS A 39 -7.67 31.79 8.96
CA LYS A 39 -6.92 32.99 9.36
C LYS A 39 -6.20 32.85 10.70
N ALA A 40 -6.75 32.07 11.63
CA ALA A 40 -6.13 31.84 12.94
C ALA A 40 -4.88 30.96 12.81
N GLY A 41 -4.96 29.91 12.00
CA GLY A 41 -3.84 29.05 11.66
C GLY A 41 -2.72 29.80 10.93
N GLN A 42 -3.07 30.63 9.95
CA GLN A 42 -2.11 31.46 9.26
C GLN A 42 -1.38 32.42 10.21
N LYS A 43 -2.14 33.10 11.09
CA LYS A 43 -1.56 33.96 12.13
C LYS A 43 -0.62 33.19 13.08
N TRP A 44 -0.99 31.94 13.43
CA TRP A 44 -0.15 31.08 14.25
C TRP A 44 1.17 30.72 13.52
N ALA A 45 1.08 30.31 12.27
CA ALA A 45 2.25 29.96 11.46
C ALA A 45 3.20 31.15 11.32
N ASP A 46 2.69 32.33 10.96
CA ASP A 46 3.47 33.57 10.84
C ASP A 46 4.13 34.00 12.15
N LYS A 47 3.38 33.92 13.27
CA LYS A 47 3.92 34.27 14.60
C LYS A 47 5.01 33.29 15.03
N THR A 48 4.82 31.99 14.75
CA THR A 48 5.78 30.94 15.08
C THR A 48 7.05 31.12 14.27
N LEU A 49 6.96 31.26 12.95
CA LEU A 49 8.09 31.43 12.04
C LEU A 49 8.98 32.60 12.45
N ARG A 50 8.37 33.75 12.83
CA ARG A 50 9.15 34.95 13.26
C ARG A 50 9.94 34.76 14.54
N LYS A 51 9.57 33.80 15.41
CA LYS A 51 10.20 33.52 16.67
C LYS A 51 11.29 32.45 16.60
N MET A 52 11.31 31.69 15.50
CA MET A 52 12.21 30.55 15.34
C MET A 52 13.63 31.03 15.01
N SER A 53 14.61 30.38 15.63
CA SER A 53 16.03 30.52 15.26
C SER A 53 16.29 29.78 13.92
N PRO A 54 17.43 30.06 13.26
CA PRO A 54 17.84 29.29 12.08
C PRO A 54 17.90 27.76 12.34
N GLU A 55 18.38 27.35 13.51
CA GLU A 55 18.50 25.97 13.96
C GLU A 55 17.11 25.30 14.05
N GLU A 56 16.16 25.96 14.72
CA GLU A 56 14.78 25.49 14.82
C GLU A 56 14.11 25.40 13.45
N LYS A 57 14.38 26.34 12.55
CA LYS A 57 13.84 26.33 11.18
C LYS A 57 14.38 25.16 10.35
N VAL A 58 15.70 24.93 10.41
CA VAL A 58 16.33 23.81 9.70
C VAL A 58 15.78 22.48 10.21
N GLY A 59 15.60 22.33 11.51
CA GLY A 59 15.02 21.11 12.10
C GLY A 59 13.63 20.77 11.56
N GLN A 60 12.81 21.78 11.28
CA GLN A 60 11.46 21.55 10.74
C GLN A 60 11.46 20.90 9.35
N LEU A 61 12.55 21.00 8.60
CA LEU A 61 12.68 20.37 7.29
C LEU A 61 12.81 18.85 7.38
N PHE A 62 13.24 18.30 8.51
CA PHE A 62 13.57 16.89 8.64
C PHE A 62 12.41 16.03 9.17
N GLY A 63 12.23 14.87 8.53
CA GLY A 63 11.39 13.77 8.98
C GLY A 63 12.24 12.55 9.34
N ILE A 64 12.13 12.06 10.58
CA ILE A 64 12.89 10.90 11.05
C ILE A 64 12.02 9.65 11.18
N ARG A 65 12.63 8.48 10.96
CA ARG A 65 11.96 7.18 11.12
C ARG A 65 11.66 6.90 12.59
N VAL A 66 10.45 6.39 12.85
CA VAL A 66 10.01 5.88 14.15
C VAL A 66 9.33 4.54 13.95
N ASN A 67 9.85 3.50 14.56
CA ASN A 67 9.19 2.19 14.51
C ASN A 67 8.09 2.11 15.57
N ALA A 68 6.87 1.80 15.15
CA ALA A 68 5.74 1.56 16.03
C ALA A 68 5.98 0.30 16.86
N GLN A 69 6.40 0.48 18.10
CA GLN A 69 6.69 -0.57 19.07
C GLN A 69 6.59 -0.02 20.49
N PHE A 70 6.44 -0.90 21.46
CA PHE A 70 6.51 -0.49 22.85
C PHE A 70 7.95 -0.12 23.23
N LEU A 71 8.13 1.07 23.81
CA LEU A 71 9.41 1.57 24.32
C LEU A 71 9.19 2.08 25.75
N ASN A 72 9.89 1.51 26.74
CA ASN A 72 9.88 2.07 28.10
C ASN A 72 10.76 3.33 28.21
N ASP A 73 10.68 4.05 29.34
CA ASP A 73 11.39 5.34 29.51
C ASP A 73 12.92 5.21 29.61
N ALA A 74 13.44 4.03 29.88
CA ALA A 74 14.87 3.72 29.92
C ALA A 74 15.40 3.10 28.61
N ASP A 75 14.52 2.85 27.63
CA ASP A 75 14.89 2.23 26.36
C ASP A 75 15.85 3.16 25.58
N PRO A 76 17.01 2.66 25.13
CA PRO A 76 17.98 3.47 24.37
C PRO A 76 17.36 4.12 23.13
N ILE A 77 16.42 3.45 22.43
CA ILE A 77 15.73 4.00 21.25
C ILE A 77 14.84 5.17 21.68
N TRP A 78 14.11 5.04 22.79
CA TRP A 78 13.29 6.13 23.31
C TRP A 78 14.14 7.35 23.69
N LEU A 79 15.25 7.13 24.40
CA LEU A 79 16.17 8.20 24.78
C LEU A 79 16.78 8.90 23.56
N GLN A 80 17.18 8.14 22.55
CA GLN A 80 17.70 8.67 21.29
C GLN A 80 16.64 9.52 20.54
N LEU A 81 15.40 9.05 20.47
CA LEU A 81 14.31 9.80 19.82
C LEU A 81 14.06 11.13 20.51
N ARG A 82 14.03 11.15 21.86
CA ARG A 82 13.90 12.39 22.63
C ARG A 82 15.06 13.34 22.40
N ASP A 83 16.29 12.84 22.46
CA ASP A 83 17.49 13.64 22.20
C ASP A 83 17.45 14.24 20.78
N ASN A 84 17.04 13.49 19.77
CA ASN A 84 16.87 14.00 18.41
C ASN A 84 15.81 15.11 18.33
N LEU A 85 14.68 14.99 19.04
CA LEU A 85 13.65 16.02 19.07
C LEU A 85 14.14 17.32 19.72
N ASP A 86 14.86 17.20 20.84
CA ASP A 86 15.38 18.35 21.60
C ASP A 86 16.54 19.03 20.86
N LYS A 87 17.50 18.26 20.36
CA LYS A 87 18.73 18.77 19.74
C LYS A 87 18.50 19.33 18.35
N TYR A 88 17.69 18.64 17.52
CA TYR A 88 17.53 19.00 16.10
C TYR A 88 16.19 19.65 15.78
N HIS A 89 15.28 19.79 16.74
CA HIS A 89 13.97 20.44 16.55
C HIS A 89 13.16 19.85 15.39
N ILE A 90 13.14 18.53 15.26
CA ILE A 90 12.55 17.75 14.15
C ILE A 90 11.11 18.17 13.88
N GLY A 91 10.77 18.31 12.59
CA GLY A 91 9.45 18.77 12.13
C GLY A 91 8.42 17.67 11.94
N SER A 92 8.86 16.46 11.60
CA SER A 92 7.97 15.33 11.26
C SER A 92 8.56 13.97 11.65
N LEU A 93 7.69 12.99 11.81
CA LEU A 93 8.03 11.58 12.03
C LEU A 93 7.51 10.76 10.86
N VAL A 94 8.26 9.73 10.47
CA VAL A 94 7.82 8.72 9.51
C VAL A 94 7.67 7.40 10.24
N MET A 95 6.41 7.02 10.50
CA MET A 95 6.09 5.80 11.23
C MET A 95 6.32 4.58 10.35
N SER A 96 7.08 3.64 10.85
CA SER A 96 7.37 2.34 10.26
C SER A 96 7.22 1.24 11.32
N VAL A 97 7.77 0.06 11.05
CA VAL A 97 7.84 -1.08 11.98
C VAL A 97 9.23 -1.70 11.95
N PRO A 98 9.65 -2.38 13.01
CA PRO A 98 10.87 -3.20 12.96
C PRO A 98 10.72 -4.33 11.94
N VAL A 99 11.82 -4.73 11.34
CA VAL A 99 11.88 -5.76 10.30
C VAL A 99 12.90 -6.83 10.69
N ASP A 100 12.52 -8.11 10.57
CA ASP A 100 13.41 -9.26 10.70
C ASP A 100 13.37 -10.10 9.41
N GLY A 101 14.32 -9.88 8.52
CA GLY A 101 14.33 -10.48 7.19
C GLY A 101 13.10 -10.06 6.36
N ALA A 102 12.25 -11.02 6.00
CA ALA A 102 10.98 -10.78 5.30
C ALA A 102 9.80 -10.46 6.26
N VAL A 103 9.99 -10.57 7.56
CA VAL A 103 8.93 -10.43 8.57
C VAL A 103 8.82 -8.99 9.06
N LEU A 104 7.65 -8.39 8.92
CA LEU A 104 7.32 -7.11 9.52
C LEU A 104 6.78 -7.33 10.94
N LEU A 105 7.48 -6.79 11.94
CA LEU A 105 7.10 -6.93 13.35
C LEU A 105 6.06 -5.85 13.71
N LYS A 106 4.82 -6.09 13.34
CA LYS A 106 3.71 -5.14 13.49
C LYS A 106 3.20 -5.10 14.93
N SER A 107 2.91 -3.89 15.40
CA SER A 107 2.27 -3.62 16.69
C SER A 107 0.77 -3.35 16.54
N PRO A 108 -0.03 -3.49 17.62
CA PRO A 108 -1.41 -3.01 17.66
C PRO A 108 -1.49 -1.48 17.58
N PRO A 109 -2.65 -0.91 17.16
CA PRO A 109 -2.83 0.53 16.98
C PRO A 109 -2.66 1.37 18.26
N ASP A 110 -3.03 0.83 19.41
CA ASP A 110 -2.90 1.48 20.73
C ASP A 110 -1.42 1.70 21.11
N VAL A 111 -0.56 0.71 20.86
CA VAL A 111 0.89 0.81 21.09
C VAL A 111 1.50 1.91 20.23
N ALA A 112 1.08 1.98 18.94
CA ALA A 112 1.52 3.03 18.03
C ALA A 112 1.04 4.41 18.49
N ALA A 113 -0.24 4.56 18.83
CA ALA A 113 -0.84 5.81 19.27
C ALA A 113 -0.21 6.31 20.59
N GLU A 114 0.08 5.42 21.54
CA GLU A 114 0.75 5.79 22.77
C GLU A 114 2.16 6.33 22.51
N LEU A 115 2.98 5.63 21.72
CA LEU A 115 4.32 6.09 21.35
C LEU A 115 4.28 7.45 20.67
N LEU A 116 3.39 7.63 19.68
CA LEU A 116 3.24 8.89 18.96
C LEU A 116 2.79 10.02 19.90
N ASN A 117 1.86 9.76 20.83
CA ASN A 117 1.43 10.73 21.83
C ASN A 117 2.56 11.14 22.77
N ARG A 118 3.42 10.20 23.19
CA ARG A 118 4.60 10.48 24.03
C ARG A 118 5.61 11.37 23.27
N LEU A 119 5.87 11.09 21.99
CA LEU A 119 6.76 11.91 21.15
C LEU A 119 6.16 13.31 20.91
N GLN A 120 4.86 13.42 20.66
CA GLN A 120 4.16 14.70 20.56
C GLN A 120 4.29 15.55 21.84
N LYS A 121 4.20 14.92 23.03
CA LYS A 121 4.38 15.62 24.32
C LYS A 121 5.82 16.08 24.52
N SER A 122 6.81 15.32 24.05
CA SER A 122 8.24 15.64 24.17
C SER A 122 8.69 16.73 23.19
N SER A 123 7.95 17.02 22.14
CA SER A 123 8.33 18.02 21.14
C SER A 123 7.82 19.42 21.48
N LYS A 124 8.66 20.45 21.26
CA LYS A 124 8.30 21.87 21.46
C LYS A 124 7.19 22.32 20.49
N LEU A 125 7.32 22.00 19.21
CA LEU A 125 6.31 22.24 18.18
C LEU A 125 5.59 20.95 17.84
N PRO A 126 4.32 21.01 17.40
CA PRO A 126 3.61 19.82 16.96
C PRO A 126 4.38 19.08 15.86
N LEU A 127 4.41 17.75 15.92
CA LEU A 127 5.01 16.90 14.90
C LEU A 127 3.96 16.50 13.87
N ILE A 128 4.30 16.53 12.58
CA ILE A 128 3.53 15.84 11.55
C ILE A 128 3.96 14.38 11.59
N VAL A 129 3.02 13.45 11.69
CA VAL A 129 3.32 12.02 11.60
C VAL A 129 2.86 11.53 10.24
N ALA A 130 3.80 11.01 9.46
CA ALA A 130 3.58 10.36 8.18
C ALA A 130 3.77 8.85 8.28
N ALA A 131 3.21 8.10 7.34
CA ALA A 131 3.45 6.67 7.17
C ALA A 131 3.20 6.23 5.73
N ASP A 132 3.82 5.11 5.32
CA ASP A 132 3.44 4.39 4.10
C ASP A 132 2.29 3.45 4.42
N PHE A 133 1.08 3.88 4.13
CA PHE A 133 -0.15 3.10 4.25
C PHE A 133 -0.74 2.78 2.87
N GLU A 134 0.10 2.22 1.97
CA GLU A 134 -0.30 1.87 0.59
C GLU A 134 -1.39 0.79 0.53
N ARG A 135 -1.62 0.10 1.64
CA ARG A 135 -2.69 -0.90 1.84
C ARG A 135 -3.49 -0.62 3.11
N GLY A 136 -3.66 0.67 3.45
CA GLY A 136 -4.21 1.09 4.73
C GLY A 136 -3.24 0.87 5.89
N ALA A 137 -3.70 1.16 7.11
CA ALA A 137 -2.90 1.02 8.32
C ALA A 137 -2.39 -0.42 8.55
N SER A 138 -3.08 -1.43 7.99
CA SER A 138 -2.71 -2.85 8.06
C SER A 138 -1.34 -3.16 7.43
N MET A 139 -0.81 -2.27 6.60
CA MET A 139 0.56 -2.40 6.10
C MET A 139 1.60 -2.38 7.23
N ARG A 140 1.35 -1.61 8.29
CA ARG A 140 2.28 -1.39 9.40
C ARG A 140 1.76 -1.90 10.75
N LEU A 141 0.45 -2.03 10.93
CA LEU A 141 -0.18 -2.35 12.21
C LEU A 141 -1.06 -3.59 12.11
N THR A 142 -1.22 -4.31 13.21
CA THR A 142 -2.18 -5.41 13.34
C THR A 142 -3.57 -4.86 13.69
N GLY A 143 -4.63 -5.66 13.49
CA GLY A 143 -5.97 -5.32 13.97
C GLY A 143 -6.63 -4.09 13.30
N THR A 144 -6.18 -3.71 12.12
CA THR A 144 -6.76 -2.65 11.30
C THR A 144 -7.40 -3.22 10.03
N THR A 145 -8.18 -2.43 9.30
CA THR A 145 -8.81 -2.88 8.04
C THR A 145 -7.74 -3.25 7.01
N VAL A 146 -7.86 -4.44 6.44
CA VAL A 146 -6.94 -4.95 5.42
C VAL A 146 -7.46 -4.63 4.03
N PHE A 147 -6.62 -4.02 3.20
CA PHE A 147 -6.87 -3.78 1.78
C PHE A 147 -5.82 -4.48 0.91
N PRO A 148 -6.18 -4.90 -0.33
CA PRO A 148 -5.22 -5.43 -1.29
C PRO A 148 -4.28 -4.32 -1.82
N HIS A 149 -3.27 -4.71 -2.60
CA HIS A 149 -2.40 -3.77 -3.32
C HIS A 149 -3.16 -2.97 -4.38
N ALA A 150 -2.61 -1.83 -4.80
CA ALA A 150 -3.25 -0.91 -5.76
C ALA A 150 -3.64 -1.59 -7.07
N MET A 151 -2.85 -2.53 -7.59
CA MET A 151 -3.16 -3.24 -8.83
C MET A 151 -4.46 -4.05 -8.74
N ALA A 152 -4.84 -4.55 -7.56
CA ALA A 152 -6.13 -5.19 -7.35
C ALA A 152 -7.30 -4.22 -7.53
N PHE A 153 -7.15 -2.95 -7.10
CA PHE A 153 -8.15 -1.92 -7.39
C PHE A 153 -8.27 -1.67 -8.89
N GLY A 154 -7.13 -1.57 -9.59
CA GLY A 154 -7.11 -1.47 -11.06
C GLY A 154 -7.88 -2.59 -11.73
N ALA A 155 -7.75 -3.83 -11.23
CA ALA A 155 -8.46 -5.00 -11.75
C ALA A 155 -9.98 -4.94 -11.55
N THR A 156 -10.48 -4.22 -10.55
CA THR A 156 -11.93 -4.00 -10.38
C THR A 156 -12.51 -3.04 -11.42
N GLY A 157 -11.69 -2.18 -12.02
CA GLY A 157 -12.12 -1.11 -12.93
C GLY A 157 -12.98 -0.02 -12.28
N LYS A 158 -13.17 -0.03 -10.96
CA LYS A 158 -14.09 0.83 -10.20
C LYS A 158 -13.32 1.84 -9.34
N THR A 159 -13.25 3.09 -9.77
CA THR A 159 -12.56 4.17 -9.04
C THR A 159 -13.19 4.46 -7.68
N GLU A 160 -14.49 4.18 -7.50
CA GLU A 160 -15.21 4.33 -6.23
C GLU A 160 -14.61 3.46 -5.12
N ASN A 161 -14.01 2.32 -5.48
CA ASN A 161 -13.29 1.46 -4.55
C ASN A 161 -12.06 2.17 -3.98
N ALA A 162 -11.32 2.95 -4.78
CA ALA A 162 -10.19 3.75 -4.31
C ALA A 162 -10.63 4.93 -3.44
N GLU A 163 -11.76 5.57 -3.73
CA GLU A 163 -12.32 6.65 -2.90
C GLU A 163 -12.70 6.12 -1.50
N VAL A 164 -13.41 5.00 -1.43
CA VAL A 164 -13.77 4.37 -0.16
C VAL A 164 -12.52 3.91 0.61
N PHE A 165 -11.54 3.34 -0.09
CA PHE A 165 -10.25 2.95 0.49
C PHE A 165 -9.52 4.15 1.10
N GLY A 166 -9.44 5.28 0.37
CA GLY A 166 -8.84 6.52 0.86
C GLY A 166 -9.51 7.01 2.14
N ARG A 167 -10.84 7.04 2.18
CA ARG A 167 -11.62 7.47 3.35
C ARG A 167 -11.41 6.56 4.56
N ILE A 168 -11.49 5.24 4.40
CA ILE A 168 -11.33 4.30 5.52
C ILE A 168 -9.89 4.36 6.06
N SER A 169 -8.89 4.34 5.16
CA SER A 169 -7.48 4.45 5.56
C SER A 169 -7.19 5.73 6.34
N ALA A 170 -7.81 6.83 5.92
CA ALA A 170 -7.65 8.12 6.58
C ALA A 170 -8.30 8.15 7.98
N LEU A 171 -9.50 7.61 8.15
CA LEU A 171 -10.18 7.55 9.44
C LEU A 171 -9.35 6.74 10.45
N GLU A 172 -8.89 5.56 10.07
CA GLU A 172 -8.05 4.72 10.93
C GLU A 172 -6.70 5.38 11.24
N ALA A 173 -6.02 5.92 10.23
CA ALA A 173 -4.75 6.61 10.39
C ALA A 173 -4.86 7.81 11.35
N ARG A 174 -5.90 8.64 11.19
CA ARG A 174 -6.15 9.81 12.04
C ARG A 174 -6.43 9.43 13.49
N ALA A 175 -7.18 8.35 13.71
CA ALA A 175 -7.45 7.82 15.05
C ALA A 175 -6.15 7.38 15.76
N ILE A 176 -5.19 6.81 15.02
CA ILE A 176 -3.88 6.39 15.53
C ILE A 176 -2.94 7.58 15.78
N GLY A 177 -3.20 8.74 15.19
CA GLY A 177 -2.33 9.92 15.26
C GLY A 177 -1.39 10.05 14.06
N VAL A 178 -1.64 9.35 12.97
CA VAL A 178 -0.99 9.55 11.67
C VAL A 178 -1.78 10.58 10.87
N HIS A 179 -1.08 11.59 10.34
CA HIS A 179 -1.67 12.76 9.73
C HIS A 179 -1.49 12.81 8.22
N TRP A 180 -0.47 12.12 7.70
CA TRP A 180 -0.01 12.21 6.34
C TRP A 180 0.31 10.82 5.79
N ASN A 181 -0.33 10.42 4.68
CA ASN A 181 -0.02 9.16 4.01
C ASN A 181 0.90 9.41 2.81
N PHE A 182 1.99 8.67 2.73
CA PHE A 182 2.85 8.60 1.56
C PHE A 182 2.23 7.66 0.51
N PHE A 183 1.03 8.01 0.06
CA PHE A 183 0.23 7.35 -0.96
C PHE A 183 -0.81 8.35 -1.50
N PRO A 184 -1.25 8.26 -2.76
CA PRO A 184 -1.17 7.12 -3.67
C PRO A 184 0.09 7.07 -4.55
N ASP A 185 0.44 5.84 -4.99
CA ASP A 185 1.41 5.64 -6.06
C ASP A 185 0.79 6.10 -7.38
N ALA A 186 1.41 7.11 -8.01
CA ALA A 186 1.02 7.66 -9.30
C ALA A 186 1.89 7.11 -10.45
N ASP A 187 2.72 6.11 -10.13
CA ASP A 187 3.56 5.41 -11.10
C ASP A 187 2.72 4.56 -12.05
N VAL A 188 3.01 4.64 -13.34
CA VAL A 188 2.40 3.80 -14.38
C VAL A 188 3.27 2.57 -14.57
N ASN A 189 2.75 1.37 -14.29
CA ASN A 189 3.54 0.13 -14.41
C ASN A 189 3.71 -0.29 -15.87
N SER A 190 4.46 0.48 -16.64
CA SER A 190 4.70 0.28 -18.08
C SER A 190 5.76 -0.78 -18.38
N ASN A 191 6.55 -1.19 -17.37
CA ASN A 191 7.57 -2.23 -17.49
C ASN A 191 7.21 -3.46 -16.64
N PRO A 192 6.87 -4.61 -17.27
CA PRO A 192 6.58 -5.86 -16.54
C PRO A 192 7.71 -6.33 -15.62
N ALA A 193 8.95 -5.99 -15.96
CA ALA A 193 10.14 -6.35 -15.18
C ALA A 193 10.44 -5.37 -14.03
N ASN A 194 9.56 -4.38 -13.77
CA ASN A 194 9.80 -3.41 -12.71
C ASN A 194 9.85 -4.09 -11.33
N PRO A 195 10.99 -3.95 -10.59
CA PRO A 195 11.22 -4.69 -9.35
C PRO A 195 10.54 -4.07 -8.13
N ILE A 196 10.10 -2.81 -8.20
CA ILE A 196 9.67 -2.04 -7.03
C ILE A 196 8.25 -1.46 -7.14
N ILE A 197 7.77 -1.16 -8.33
CA ILE A 197 6.40 -0.66 -8.53
C ILE A 197 5.43 -1.82 -8.70
N ASN A 198 5.42 -2.53 -9.82
CA ASN A 198 4.62 -3.73 -10.03
C ASN A 198 3.20 -3.60 -9.44
N THR A 199 2.82 -4.45 -8.47
CA THR A 199 1.48 -4.44 -7.83
C THR A 199 1.17 -3.20 -6.99
N ARG A 200 2.13 -2.32 -6.73
CA ARG A 200 1.91 -1.03 -6.05
C ARG A 200 1.22 0.00 -6.95
N SER A 201 1.38 -0.10 -8.27
CA SER A 201 0.65 0.71 -9.25
C SER A 201 -0.79 0.22 -9.43
N PHE A 202 -1.71 1.13 -9.79
CA PHE A 202 -3.07 0.78 -10.21
C PHE A 202 -3.14 0.12 -11.59
N GLY A 203 -2.07 0.14 -12.40
CA GLY A 203 -2.01 -0.48 -13.72
C GLY A 203 -1.01 0.15 -14.67
N GLU A 204 -1.16 -0.15 -15.97
CA GLU A 204 -0.27 0.36 -17.03
C GLU A 204 -0.86 1.52 -17.85
N ASP A 205 -2.13 1.86 -17.68
CA ASP A 205 -2.79 2.93 -18.41
C ASP A 205 -2.69 4.25 -17.64
N PRO A 206 -2.03 5.29 -18.19
CA PRO A 206 -1.78 6.54 -17.47
C PRO A 206 -3.07 7.26 -17.04
N LYS A 207 -4.13 7.17 -17.86
CA LYS A 207 -5.42 7.80 -17.54
C LYS A 207 -6.10 7.06 -16.40
N GLN A 208 -6.17 5.73 -16.48
CA GLN A 208 -6.78 4.91 -15.42
C GLN A 208 -6.04 5.08 -14.09
N VAL A 209 -4.70 5.03 -14.09
CA VAL A 209 -3.88 5.28 -12.89
C VAL A 209 -4.22 6.66 -12.31
N GLY A 210 -4.26 7.72 -13.14
CA GLY A 210 -4.61 9.07 -12.70
C GLY A 210 -6.02 9.18 -12.09
N ASP A 211 -7.01 8.48 -12.65
CA ASP A 211 -8.39 8.49 -12.13
C ASP A 211 -8.47 7.76 -10.77
N PHE A 212 -7.78 6.63 -10.57
CA PHE A 212 -7.68 5.95 -9.27
C PHE A 212 -6.95 6.80 -8.23
N VAL A 213 -5.85 7.43 -8.63
CA VAL A 213 -5.10 8.38 -7.79
C VAL A 213 -5.99 9.52 -7.30
N ALA A 214 -6.74 10.16 -8.21
CA ALA A 214 -7.65 11.25 -7.87
C ALA A 214 -8.79 10.80 -6.95
N ALA A 215 -9.34 9.62 -7.17
CA ALA A 215 -10.40 9.06 -6.32
C ALA A 215 -9.89 8.78 -4.89
N TYR A 216 -8.69 8.20 -4.76
CA TYR A 216 -8.07 7.98 -3.46
C TYR A 216 -7.85 9.30 -2.69
N ILE A 217 -7.28 10.31 -3.36
CA ILE A 217 -7.05 11.64 -2.78
C ILE A 217 -8.36 12.23 -2.26
N LYS A 218 -9.42 12.17 -3.06
CA LYS A 218 -10.75 12.65 -2.65
C LYS A 218 -11.23 11.97 -1.36
N GLY A 219 -11.20 10.63 -1.31
CA GLY A 219 -11.66 9.89 -0.14
C GLY A 219 -10.83 10.17 1.12
N ALA A 220 -9.50 10.28 0.98
CA ALA A 220 -8.60 10.60 2.08
C ALA A 220 -8.84 12.02 2.64
N HIS A 221 -9.09 12.99 1.78
CA HIS A 221 -9.40 14.36 2.17
C HIS A 221 -10.73 14.47 2.94
N GLU A 222 -11.75 13.67 2.60
CA GLU A 222 -13.03 13.63 3.34
C GLU A 222 -12.82 13.28 4.82
N ALA A 223 -11.79 12.51 5.14
CA ALA A 223 -11.44 12.13 6.52
C ALA A 223 -10.26 12.93 7.11
N GLY A 224 -9.81 13.99 6.43
CA GLY A 224 -8.82 14.94 6.95
C GLY A 224 -7.40 14.42 7.02
N MET A 225 -6.97 13.56 6.09
CA MET A 225 -5.62 13.07 5.96
C MET A 225 -4.92 13.71 4.77
N LEU A 226 -3.65 14.07 4.93
CA LEU A 226 -2.80 14.53 3.83
C LEU A 226 -2.36 13.35 2.96
N THR A 227 -2.26 13.61 1.65
CA THR A 227 -1.91 12.63 0.63
C THR A 227 -0.63 12.99 -0.11
N THR A 228 0.02 11.99 -0.72
CA THR A 228 1.26 12.18 -1.48
C THR A 228 1.22 11.39 -2.77
N ALA A 229 1.30 12.06 -3.92
CA ALA A 229 1.54 11.38 -5.19
C ALA A 229 3.02 11.03 -5.33
N LYS A 230 3.34 9.77 -5.63
CA LYS A 230 4.70 9.24 -5.71
C LYS A 230 4.86 8.22 -6.83
N HIS A 231 6.04 8.06 -7.37
CA HIS A 231 7.34 8.67 -7.09
C HIS A 231 7.72 9.57 -8.29
N PHE A 232 7.60 10.87 -8.11
CA PHE A 232 7.79 11.85 -9.19
C PHE A 232 9.22 11.83 -9.76
N PRO A 233 9.38 11.94 -11.10
CA PRO A 233 8.37 12.14 -12.15
C PRO A 233 7.82 10.84 -12.77
N GLY A 234 7.98 9.69 -12.14
CA GLY A 234 7.49 8.37 -12.53
C GLY A 234 8.60 7.32 -12.42
N HIS A 235 8.32 6.23 -11.70
CA HIS A 235 9.26 5.13 -11.43
C HIS A 235 8.83 3.82 -12.13
N GLY A 236 7.70 3.83 -12.84
CA GLY A 236 7.07 2.62 -13.36
C GLY A 236 7.79 1.93 -14.52
N ASP A 237 8.67 2.65 -15.25
CA ASP A 237 9.46 2.11 -16.38
C ASP A 237 10.84 1.56 -15.96
N THR A 238 11.26 1.73 -14.72
CA THR A 238 12.61 1.34 -14.30
C THR A 238 12.78 -0.18 -14.19
N ALA A 239 13.99 -0.67 -14.49
CA ALA A 239 14.39 -2.07 -14.34
C ALA A 239 15.26 -2.32 -13.10
N THR A 240 15.52 -1.28 -12.30
CA THR A 240 16.36 -1.32 -11.08
C THR A 240 15.57 -0.76 -9.89
N ASP A 241 15.66 -1.43 -8.75
CA ASP A 241 15.15 -0.93 -7.48
C ASP A 241 16.05 0.20 -6.95
N SER A 242 15.49 1.40 -6.76
CA SER A 242 16.22 2.56 -6.22
C SER A 242 16.68 2.39 -4.77
N HIS A 243 16.14 1.42 -4.03
CA HIS A 243 16.66 1.03 -2.72
C HIS A 243 17.99 0.27 -2.80
N LEU A 244 18.32 -0.33 -3.96
CA LEU A 244 19.52 -1.14 -4.18
C LEU A 244 20.57 -0.45 -5.05
N GLY A 245 20.16 0.48 -5.90
CA GLY A 245 21.05 1.14 -6.84
C GLY A 245 20.43 2.32 -7.58
N LEU A 246 21.19 2.86 -8.52
CA LEU A 246 20.74 3.97 -9.33
C LEU A 246 19.76 3.46 -10.41
N ALA A 247 18.50 3.81 -10.26
CA ALA A 247 17.46 3.51 -11.24
C ALA A 247 17.41 4.61 -12.31
N GLN A 248 17.09 4.22 -13.55
CA GLN A 248 17.01 5.15 -14.67
C GLN A 248 15.70 4.96 -15.43
N VAL A 249 15.04 6.07 -15.77
CA VAL A 249 13.94 6.14 -16.74
C VAL A 249 14.54 6.55 -18.08
N THR A 250 14.37 5.71 -19.09
CA THR A 250 15.05 5.85 -20.39
C THR A 250 14.20 6.53 -21.46
N GLY A 251 12.92 6.80 -21.19
CA GLY A 251 12.01 7.45 -22.13
C GLY A 251 12.43 8.88 -22.49
N ASP A 252 12.10 9.30 -23.72
CA ASP A 252 12.24 10.69 -24.14
C ASP A 252 11.16 11.60 -23.50
N ARG A 253 11.27 12.91 -23.74
CA ARG A 253 10.31 13.87 -23.17
C ARG A 253 8.88 13.61 -23.64
N ALA A 254 8.66 13.18 -24.87
CA ALA A 254 7.33 12.91 -25.41
C ALA A 254 6.68 11.72 -24.70
N ARG A 255 7.47 10.67 -24.42
CA ARG A 255 7.01 9.54 -23.62
C ARG A 255 6.66 9.97 -22.19
N LEU A 256 7.53 10.74 -21.53
CA LEU A 256 7.26 11.23 -20.17
C LEU A 256 5.96 12.04 -20.10
N ASP A 257 5.71 12.91 -21.07
CA ASP A 257 4.49 13.72 -21.15
C ASP A 257 3.22 12.90 -21.39
N THR A 258 3.33 11.70 -21.98
CA THR A 258 2.18 10.85 -22.33
C THR A 258 1.98 9.66 -21.40
N VAL A 259 2.99 9.22 -20.68
CA VAL A 259 2.92 8.03 -19.81
C VAL A 259 3.16 8.37 -18.33
N GLU A 260 4.33 8.90 -18.00
CA GLU A 260 4.73 9.06 -16.60
C GLU A 260 4.07 10.27 -15.92
N LEU A 261 3.95 11.41 -16.59
CA LEU A 261 3.47 12.66 -15.99
C LEU A 261 1.94 12.81 -15.87
N PRO A 262 1.09 12.21 -16.73
CA PRO A 262 -0.36 12.41 -16.65
C PRO A 262 -0.98 12.08 -15.28
N PRO A 263 -0.63 10.97 -14.56
CA PRO A 263 -1.18 10.70 -13.24
C PRO A 263 -0.83 11.78 -12.20
N PHE A 264 0.39 12.36 -12.28
CA PHE A 264 0.78 13.46 -11.39
C PHE A 264 0.02 14.74 -11.70
N ARG A 265 -0.22 15.07 -12.99
CA ARG A 265 -1.09 16.18 -13.37
C ARG A 265 -2.50 15.99 -12.80
N ARG A 266 -3.03 14.78 -12.91
CA ARG A 266 -4.35 14.41 -12.40
C ARG A 266 -4.40 14.48 -10.86
N ALA A 267 -3.32 14.08 -10.16
CA ALA A 267 -3.19 14.23 -8.70
C ALA A 267 -3.20 15.71 -8.28
N ILE A 268 -2.47 16.58 -9.01
CA ILE A 268 -2.44 18.03 -8.77
C ILE A 268 -3.83 18.64 -8.96
N GLU A 269 -4.54 18.26 -10.02
CA GLU A 269 -5.93 18.69 -10.27
C GLU A 269 -6.89 18.23 -9.16
N ALA A 270 -6.67 17.03 -8.60
CA ALA A 270 -7.43 16.50 -7.48
C ALA A 270 -7.08 17.16 -6.13
N GLY A 271 -6.06 18.03 -6.10
CA GLY A 271 -5.66 18.78 -4.91
C GLY A 271 -4.72 18.02 -3.98
N VAL A 272 -3.88 17.12 -4.48
CA VAL A 272 -2.88 16.40 -3.68
C VAL A 272 -2.05 17.37 -2.83
N ASP A 273 -1.81 17.01 -1.57
CA ASP A 273 -1.12 17.87 -0.60
C ASP A 273 0.39 17.88 -0.82
N ALA A 274 0.95 16.73 -1.21
CA ALA A 274 2.38 16.56 -1.41
C ALA A 274 2.69 15.76 -2.69
N VAL A 275 3.90 15.97 -3.20
CA VAL A 275 4.53 15.14 -4.23
C VAL A 275 5.87 14.65 -3.71
N MET A 276 6.09 13.33 -3.74
CA MET A 276 7.36 12.72 -3.35
C MET A 276 8.24 12.50 -4.58
N VAL A 277 9.49 12.97 -4.49
CA VAL A 277 10.44 12.92 -5.60
C VAL A 277 11.37 11.72 -5.47
N ALA A 278 11.43 10.91 -6.51
CA ALA A 278 12.21 9.67 -6.58
C ALA A 278 13.73 9.91 -6.70
N HIS A 279 14.52 8.91 -6.30
CA HIS A 279 15.96 8.85 -6.55
C HIS A 279 16.26 8.12 -7.87
N VAL A 280 15.75 8.67 -8.98
CA VAL A 280 15.92 8.13 -10.32
C VAL A 280 16.60 9.15 -11.24
N THR A 281 17.40 8.68 -12.19
CA THR A 281 17.96 9.53 -13.24
C THR A 281 17.02 9.56 -14.44
N ILE A 282 16.86 10.73 -15.06
CA ILE A 282 16.00 10.94 -16.23
C ILE A 282 16.74 11.83 -17.22
N PRO A 283 17.57 11.27 -18.10
CA PRO A 283 18.41 12.04 -19.02
C PRO A 283 17.64 12.98 -19.93
N ALA A 284 16.37 12.67 -20.22
CA ALA A 284 15.49 13.53 -21.03
C ALA A 284 15.05 14.83 -20.31
N LEU A 285 15.17 14.91 -18.99
CA LEU A 285 14.82 16.08 -18.17
C LEU A 285 16.04 16.76 -17.57
N ASP A 286 17.08 16.00 -17.28
CA ASP A 286 18.34 16.50 -16.76
C ASP A 286 19.48 15.65 -17.32
N SER A 287 20.32 16.26 -18.16
CA SER A 287 21.40 15.57 -18.87
C SER A 287 22.69 15.46 -18.05
N GLU A 288 22.74 16.01 -16.85
CA GLU A 288 23.91 15.87 -15.97
C GLU A 288 24.09 14.41 -15.56
N ALA A 289 25.32 13.90 -15.69
CA ALA A 289 25.61 12.51 -15.37
C ALA A 289 25.38 12.24 -13.88
N ASN A 290 24.61 11.17 -13.59
CA ASN A 290 24.25 10.77 -12.22
C ASN A 290 23.37 11.76 -11.44
N GLN A 291 22.79 12.77 -12.10
CA GLN A 291 21.83 13.66 -11.45
C GLN A 291 20.51 12.95 -11.25
N VAL A 292 20.11 12.72 -10.00
CA VAL A 292 18.82 12.12 -9.67
C VAL A 292 17.75 13.19 -9.53
N ALA A 293 16.49 12.84 -9.81
CA ALA A 293 15.37 13.78 -9.78
C ALA A 293 15.29 14.56 -8.46
N THR A 294 15.53 13.92 -7.32
CA THR A 294 15.51 14.54 -5.99
C THR A 294 16.48 15.72 -5.84
N THR A 295 17.63 15.68 -6.50
CA THR A 295 18.65 16.74 -6.43
C THR A 295 18.69 17.63 -7.68
N SER A 296 17.80 17.41 -8.65
CA SER A 296 17.71 18.18 -9.90
C SER A 296 16.80 19.38 -9.76
N THR A 297 17.35 20.58 -9.90
CA THR A 297 16.57 21.83 -9.94
C THR A 297 15.66 21.91 -11.14
N SER A 298 16.08 21.39 -12.32
CA SER A 298 15.27 21.35 -13.53
C SER A 298 14.02 20.47 -13.34
N ILE A 299 14.11 19.38 -12.58
CA ILE A 299 12.98 18.47 -12.32
C ILE A 299 12.10 19.01 -11.20
N VAL A 300 12.67 19.32 -10.02
CA VAL A 300 11.87 19.71 -8.85
C VAL A 300 11.30 21.12 -8.99
N THR A 301 12.13 22.07 -9.33
CA THR A 301 11.67 23.46 -9.49
C THR A 301 11.09 23.69 -10.88
N GLY A 302 11.84 23.42 -11.93
CA GLY A 302 11.43 23.70 -13.32
C GLY A 302 10.17 22.92 -13.71
N LEU A 303 10.23 21.58 -13.73
CA LEU A 303 9.10 20.78 -14.17
C LEU A 303 7.93 20.79 -13.18
N LEU A 304 8.17 20.40 -11.89
CA LEU A 304 7.06 20.21 -10.95
C LEU A 304 6.45 21.54 -10.50
N LYS A 305 7.28 22.49 -10.01
CA LYS A 305 6.75 23.73 -9.42
C LYS A 305 6.36 24.79 -10.46
N GLU A 306 7.13 24.93 -11.53
CA GLU A 306 6.89 25.98 -12.55
C GLU A 306 6.00 25.49 -13.69
N ASP A 307 6.38 24.42 -14.43
CA ASP A 307 5.61 23.93 -15.57
C ASP A 307 4.27 23.32 -15.15
N MET A 308 4.28 22.41 -14.16
CA MET A 308 3.08 21.75 -13.63
C MET A 308 2.35 22.59 -12.57
N ARG A 309 2.94 23.73 -12.15
CA ARG A 309 2.36 24.70 -11.20
C ARG A 309 1.98 24.10 -9.84
N PHE A 310 2.70 23.08 -9.40
CA PHE A 310 2.45 22.49 -8.08
C PHE A 310 2.88 23.45 -6.97
N LYS A 311 1.96 23.72 -6.03
CA LYS A 311 2.16 24.66 -4.91
C LYS A 311 2.21 24.00 -3.54
N GLY A 312 1.93 22.70 -3.47
CA GLY A 312 1.95 21.93 -2.22
C GLY A 312 3.35 21.67 -1.67
N ILE A 313 3.46 20.70 -0.80
CA ILE A 313 4.72 20.24 -0.22
C ILE A 313 5.45 19.33 -1.22
N VAL A 314 6.72 19.60 -1.46
CA VAL A 314 7.59 18.65 -2.15
C VAL A 314 8.43 17.95 -1.10
N VAL A 315 8.32 16.62 -1.05
CA VAL A 315 9.04 15.77 -0.10
C VAL A 315 10.00 14.86 -0.87
N THR A 316 11.18 14.60 -0.32
CA THR A 316 12.10 13.60 -0.89
C THR A 316 11.57 12.19 -0.64
N ASP A 317 11.94 11.24 -1.46
CA ASP A 317 12.00 9.84 -1.03
C ASP A 317 13.06 9.70 0.09
N ALA A 318 13.14 8.53 0.71
CA ALA A 318 14.02 8.31 1.86
C ALA A 318 15.50 8.54 1.50
N LEU A 319 16.14 9.52 2.14
CA LEU A 319 17.52 9.92 1.82
C LEU A 319 18.57 8.86 2.21
N ASP A 320 18.19 7.81 2.94
CA ASP A 320 19.05 6.66 3.27
C ASP A 320 19.10 5.58 2.16
N MET A 321 18.31 5.74 1.08
CA MET A 321 18.28 4.77 -0.03
C MET A 321 19.58 4.78 -0.85
N ALA A 322 19.99 3.57 -1.31
CA ALA A 322 21.25 3.40 -2.02
C ALA A 322 21.32 4.16 -3.37
N GLY A 323 20.20 4.40 -4.03
CA GLY A 323 20.12 5.23 -5.24
C GLY A 323 20.66 6.64 -5.05
N LEU A 324 20.56 7.18 -3.84
CA LEU A 324 21.10 8.50 -3.48
C LEU A 324 22.42 8.40 -2.72
N THR A 325 22.48 7.57 -1.65
CA THR A 325 23.65 7.54 -0.76
C THR A 325 24.93 7.14 -1.47
N ARG A 326 24.87 6.29 -2.51
CA ARG A 326 26.03 5.93 -3.34
C ARG A 326 26.64 7.11 -4.08
N LEU A 327 25.83 8.09 -4.47
CA LEU A 327 26.31 9.31 -5.14
C LEU A 327 27.01 10.26 -4.17
N TYR A 328 26.63 10.20 -2.89
CA TYR A 328 27.10 11.12 -1.84
C TYR A 328 27.88 10.41 -0.73
N MET A 329 28.47 9.23 -0.99
CA MET A 329 29.20 8.42 0.02
C MET A 329 30.30 9.19 0.76
N LYS A 330 30.94 10.18 0.11
CA LYS A 330 32.02 10.97 0.71
C LYS A 330 31.52 12.13 1.56
N ASP A 331 30.29 12.56 1.35
CA ASP A 331 29.64 13.67 2.07
C ASP A 331 28.13 13.46 2.07
N ILE A 332 27.64 12.62 2.96
CA ILE A 332 26.23 12.28 3.05
C ILE A 332 25.35 13.50 3.41
N GLY A 333 25.89 14.49 4.10
CA GLY A 333 25.19 15.73 4.44
C GLY A 333 24.91 16.58 3.19
N ARG A 334 25.76 16.49 2.18
CA ARG A 334 25.57 17.20 0.90
C ARG A 334 24.32 16.76 0.16
N ALA A 335 23.91 15.49 0.27
CA ALA A 335 22.67 15.00 -0.31
C ALA A 335 21.45 15.80 0.17
N ALA A 336 21.37 16.11 1.47
CA ALA A 336 20.30 16.92 2.04
C ALA A 336 20.35 18.39 1.55
N VAL A 337 21.55 18.96 1.42
CA VAL A 337 21.74 20.32 0.90
C VAL A 337 21.27 20.42 -0.54
N GLU A 338 21.75 19.53 -1.42
CA GLU A 338 21.36 19.54 -2.85
C GLU A 338 19.88 19.25 -3.04
N SER A 339 19.31 18.31 -2.28
CA SER A 339 17.87 18.05 -2.32
C SER A 339 17.06 19.29 -1.95
N PHE A 340 17.46 20.01 -0.90
CA PHE A 340 16.77 21.23 -0.48
C PHE A 340 16.94 22.39 -1.48
N LYS A 341 18.13 22.54 -2.08
CA LYS A 341 18.42 23.51 -3.14
C LYS A 341 17.60 23.25 -4.39
N ALA A 342 17.42 21.97 -4.77
CA ALA A 342 16.61 21.57 -5.91
C ALA A 342 15.13 22.01 -5.79
N GLY A 343 14.65 22.19 -4.57
CA GLY A 343 13.29 22.67 -4.33
C GLY A 343 12.45 21.82 -3.38
N ASN A 344 12.95 20.72 -2.84
CA ASN A 344 12.20 19.94 -1.85
C ASN A 344 11.96 20.76 -0.58
N ASP A 345 10.81 20.57 0.05
CA ASP A 345 10.40 21.30 1.26
C ASP A 345 10.62 20.46 2.54
N VAL A 346 10.51 19.12 2.42
CA VAL A 346 10.70 18.16 3.52
C VAL A 346 11.71 17.09 3.09
N LEU A 347 12.64 16.78 3.98
CA LEU A 347 13.75 15.84 3.81
C LEU A 347 13.52 14.66 4.74
N ILE A 348 13.13 13.48 4.23
CA ILE A 348 12.80 12.35 5.09
C ILE A 348 13.93 11.33 5.20
N MET A 349 14.03 10.71 6.37
CA MET A 349 14.92 9.58 6.66
C MET A 349 16.37 9.82 6.18
N PRO A 350 17.07 10.88 6.64
CA PRO A 350 18.46 11.09 6.27
C PRO A 350 19.32 9.93 6.75
N GLY A 351 20.28 9.50 5.91
CA GLY A 351 21.19 8.40 6.26
C GLY A 351 22.06 8.69 7.49
N ASP A 352 22.38 9.96 7.70
CA ASP A 352 22.99 10.51 8.93
C ASP A 352 22.30 11.84 9.26
N LEU A 353 21.52 11.84 10.34
CA LEU A 353 20.76 13.01 10.77
C LEU A 353 21.68 14.18 11.18
N ASP A 354 22.72 13.91 11.97
CA ASP A 354 23.63 14.97 12.46
C ASP A 354 24.39 15.62 11.30
N ALA A 355 24.97 14.82 10.41
CA ALA A 355 25.66 15.32 9.23
C ALA A 355 24.71 16.12 8.31
N SER A 356 23.52 15.60 8.03
CA SER A 356 22.54 16.27 7.16
C SER A 356 22.05 17.58 7.74
N TYR A 357 21.70 17.60 9.03
CA TYR A 357 21.25 18.79 9.74
C TYR A 357 22.33 19.89 9.76
N ARG A 358 23.58 19.54 10.14
CA ARG A 358 24.69 20.48 10.18
C ARG A 358 25.03 21.05 8.81
N SER A 359 25.03 20.21 7.78
CA SER A 359 25.33 20.65 6.41
C SER A 359 24.30 21.64 5.89
N VAL A 360 22.98 21.38 6.11
CA VAL A 360 21.93 22.33 5.74
C VAL A 360 22.03 23.61 6.56
N LEU A 361 22.28 23.54 7.87
CA LEU A 361 22.45 24.70 8.72
C LEU A 361 23.65 25.55 8.27
N GLN A 362 24.78 24.92 7.97
CA GLN A 362 25.97 25.62 7.46
C GLN A 362 25.71 26.29 6.11
N ALA A 363 24.99 25.60 5.20
CA ALA A 363 24.61 26.16 3.89
C ALA A 363 23.71 27.39 4.05
N VAL A 364 22.82 27.42 5.05
CA VAL A 364 21.99 28.59 5.37
C VAL A 364 22.84 29.72 5.98
N GLN A 365 23.76 29.41 6.90
CA GLN A 365 24.62 30.36 7.55
C GLN A 365 25.64 31.03 6.60
N SER A 366 26.17 30.26 5.64
CA SER A 366 27.08 30.74 4.59
C SER A 366 26.37 31.52 3.48
N GLY A 367 25.04 31.44 3.38
CA GLY A 367 24.25 32.04 2.30
C GLY A 367 24.17 31.21 1.04
N GLU A 368 24.70 29.99 1.00
CA GLU A 368 24.50 29.02 -0.10
C GLU A 368 23.01 28.69 -0.26
N ILE A 369 22.28 28.56 0.84
CA ILE A 369 20.83 28.53 0.90
C ILE A 369 20.33 29.86 1.46
N SER A 370 19.51 30.58 0.70
CA SER A 370 18.98 31.85 1.17
C SER A 370 18.03 31.67 2.35
N ARG A 371 18.05 32.61 3.30
CA ARG A 371 17.07 32.62 4.42
C ARG A 371 15.63 32.68 3.93
N GLN A 372 15.38 33.35 2.82
CA GLN A 372 14.06 33.41 2.20
C GLN A 372 13.60 32.02 1.75
N ARG A 373 14.48 31.22 1.12
CA ARG A 373 14.17 29.85 0.71
C ARG A 373 13.83 28.97 1.92
N LEU A 374 14.59 29.08 3.01
CA LEU A 374 14.31 28.37 4.26
C LEU A 374 12.94 28.78 4.82
N ASP A 375 12.69 30.08 4.94
CA ASP A 375 11.44 30.61 5.51
C ASP A 375 10.21 30.22 4.69
N GLN A 376 10.33 30.10 3.36
CA GLN A 376 9.24 29.63 2.48
C GLN A 376 8.84 28.19 2.81
N SER A 377 9.80 27.28 2.94
CA SER A 377 9.51 25.87 3.27
C SER A 377 8.98 25.72 4.69
N VAL A 378 9.62 26.38 5.67
CA VAL A 378 9.16 26.30 7.06
C VAL A 378 7.75 26.89 7.22
N ARG A 379 7.44 27.99 6.51
CA ARG A 379 6.08 28.54 6.47
C ARG A 379 5.07 27.48 6.00
N LYS A 380 5.31 26.82 4.86
CA LYS A 380 4.44 25.75 4.34
C LYS A 380 4.24 24.63 5.36
N ILE A 381 5.32 24.18 6.03
CA ILE A 381 5.26 23.14 7.05
C ILE A 381 4.42 23.58 8.26
N LEU A 382 4.57 24.81 8.72
CA LEU A 382 3.76 25.36 9.81
C LEU A 382 2.29 25.53 9.41
N GLU A 383 2.03 26.00 8.20
CA GLU A 383 0.67 26.09 7.66
C GLU A 383 0.03 24.70 7.57
N LEU A 384 0.78 23.68 7.13
CA LEU A 384 0.34 22.30 7.09
C LEU A 384 -0.03 21.78 8.49
N LYS A 385 0.82 22.04 9.52
CA LYS A 385 0.51 21.71 10.92
C LYS A 385 -0.77 22.38 11.41
N ALA A 386 -0.97 23.64 11.05
CA ALA A 386 -2.17 24.37 11.45
C ALA A 386 -3.42 23.90 10.69
N SER A 387 -3.32 23.54 9.41
CA SER A 387 -4.44 22.99 8.63
C SER A 387 -4.95 21.68 9.20
N LEU A 388 -4.05 20.85 9.75
CA LEU A 388 -4.37 19.62 10.47
C LEU A 388 -4.92 19.85 11.88
N GLY A 389 -4.92 21.10 12.37
CA GLY A 389 -5.35 21.45 13.73
C GLY A 389 -4.34 21.14 14.82
N LEU A 390 -3.10 20.73 14.47
CA LEU A 390 -2.07 20.30 15.42
C LEU A 390 -1.59 21.43 16.34
N ASN A 391 -1.76 22.67 15.95
CA ASN A 391 -1.51 23.84 16.78
C ASN A 391 -2.49 24.02 17.92
N LYS A 392 -3.63 23.31 17.89
CA LYS A 392 -4.71 23.35 18.91
C LYS A 392 -4.80 22.04 19.68
N ALA A 393 -4.79 20.90 18.95
CA ALA A 393 -4.86 19.55 19.52
C ALA A 393 -3.93 18.62 18.72
N ARG A 394 -2.87 18.13 19.36
CA ARG A 394 -1.82 17.35 18.70
C ARG A 394 -1.77 15.88 19.14
N LEU A 395 -2.57 15.51 20.13
CA LEU A 395 -2.60 14.14 20.64
C LEU A 395 -3.74 13.35 20.00
N ALA A 396 -3.47 12.11 19.67
CA ALA A 396 -4.51 11.14 19.34
C ALA A 396 -5.34 10.82 20.59
N ASP A 397 -6.64 10.67 20.41
CA ASP A 397 -7.56 10.27 21.48
C ASP A 397 -7.68 8.74 21.50
N PRO A 398 -7.22 8.04 22.56
CA PRO A 398 -7.33 6.60 22.67
C PRO A 398 -8.78 6.09 22.57
N GLY A 399 -9.77 6.90 22.97
CA GLY A 399 -11.18 6.56 22.84
C GLY A 399 -11.66 6.41 21.41
N GLN A 400 -11.03 7.10 20.46
CA GLN A 400 -11.36 7.01 19.03
C GLN A 400 -10.87 5.72 18.38
N LEU A 401 -9.83 5.06 18.92
CA LEU A 401 -9.29 3.81 18.35
C LEU A 401 -10.35 2.71 18.28
N SER A 402 -11.08 2.48 19.37
CA SER A 402 -12.13 1.47 19.42
C SER A 402 -13.36 1.79 18.56
N ILE A 403 -13.55 3.07 18.22
CA ILE A 403 -14.67 3.55 17.40
C ILE A 403 -14.34 3.52 15.92
N GLU A 404 -13.11 3.89 15.52
CA GLU A 404 -12.76 4.11 14.12
C GLU A 404 -12.01 2.94 13.48
N VAL A 405 -11.25 2.15 14.27
CA VAL A 405 -10.36 1.11 13.72
C VAL A 405 -11.10 -0.20 13.52
N ALA A 406 -10.91 -0.83 12.36
CA ALA A 406 -11.46 -2.13 11.97
C ALA A 406 -12.98 -2.29 12.19
N LYS A 407 -13.75 -1.25 11.87
CA LYS A 407 -15.21 -1.36 11.88
C LYS A 407 -15.67 -2.54 11.01
N PRO A 408 -16.68 -3.31 11.42
CA PRO A 408 -17.16 -4.46 10.65
C PRO A 408 -17.49 -4.13 9.18
N GLU A 409 -18.10 -2.97 8.93
CA GLU A 409 -18.42 -2.50 7.58
C GLU A 409 -17.18 -2.15 6.75
N ASN A 410 -16.11 -1.65 7.39
CA ASN A 410 -14.84 -1.37 6.74
C ASN A 410 -14.12 -2.67 6.37
N VAL A 411 -14.09 -3.64 7.30
CA VAL A 411 -13.53 -4.98 7.06
C VAL A 411 -14.27 -5.69 5.93
N ALA A 412 -15.61 -5.62 5.92
CA ALA A 412 -16.43 -6.16 4.83
C ALA A 412 -16.14 -5.47 3.50
N THR A 413 -15.88 -4.16 3.51
CA THR A 413 -15.51 -3.39 2.30
C THR A 413 -14.17 -3.84 1.74
N GLY A 414 -13.15 -4.03 2.59
CA GLY A 414 -11.85 -4.56 2.17
C GLY A 414 -11.97 -5.95 1.52
N GLN A 415 -12.80 -6.83 2.11
CA GLN A 415 -13.07 -8.15 1.55
C GLN A 415 -13.80 -8.07 0.21
N ARG A 416 -14.85 -7.23 0.09
CA ARG A 416 -15.59 -7.05 -1.17
C ARG A 416 -14.69 -6.57 -2.30
N ILE A 417 -13.80 -5.62 -2.04
CA ILE A 417 -12.84 -5.11 -3.04
C ILE A 417 -11.91 -6.23 -3.50
N ALA A 418 -11.41 -7.04 -2.58
CA ALA A 418 -10.58 -8.19 -2.92
C ALA A 418 -11.35 -9.25 -3.72
N ASP A 419 -12.62 -9.50 -3.38
CA ASP A 419 -13.50 -10.42 -4.12
C ASP A 419 -13.69 -9.96 -5.58
N GLU A 420 -13.94 -8.66 -5.80
CA GLU A 420 -14.12 -8.05 -7.12
C GLU A 420 -12.85 -8.04 -7.99
N ALA A 421 -11.67 -8.12 -7.36
CA ALA A 421 -10.38 -8.02 -8.05
C ALA A 421 -9.89 -9.35 -8.64
N ILE A 422 -10.41 -10.50 -8.20
CA ILE A 422 -9.94 -11.81 -8.70
C ILE A 422 -10.12 -11.88 -10.20
N THR A 423 -9.01 -12.11 -10.90
CA THR A 423 -8.95 -12.16 -12.36
C THR A 423 -8.53 -13.54 -12.83
N LEU A 424 -9.39 -14.22 -13.57
CA LEU A 424 -9.08 -15.50 -14.20
C LEU A 424 -8.50 -15.27 -15.60
N VAL A 425 -7.24 -15.61 -15.80
CA VAL A 425 -6.53 -15.39 -17.08
C VAL A 425 -6.66 -16.60 -17.99
N ARG A 426 -6.52 -17.80 -17.43
CA ARG A 426 -6.62 -19.09 -18.14
C ARG A 426 -7.33 -20.14 -17.30
N ASP A 427 -8.10 -21.01 -17.94
CA ASP A 427 -8.74 -22.18 -17.33
C ASP A 427 -8.93 -23.27 -18.38
N ASN A 428 -7.82 -23.67 -19.04
CA ASN A 428 -7.81 -24.62 -20.14
C ASN A 428 -8.25 -26.02 -19.68
N GLY A 429 -7.85 -26.40 -18.46
CA GLY A 429 -8.22 -27.65 -17.81
C GLY A 429 -9.62 -27.64 -17.21
N LYS A 430 -10.34 -26.51 -17.24
CA LYS A 430 -11.65 -26.33 -16.59
C LYS A 430 -11.61 -26.75 -15.11
N VAL A 431 -10.60 -26.30 -14.40
CA VAL A 431 -10.31 -26.67 -13.00
C VAL A 431 -11.33 -26.07 -12.05
N ILE A 432 -11.85 -24.88 -12.35
CA ILE A 432 -12.77 -24.17 -11.48
C ILE A 432 -14.19 -24.08 -12.09
N PRO A 433 -15.26 -24.09 -11.25
CA PRO A 433 -15.22 -24.12 -9.79
C PRO A 433 -14.96 -25.53 -9.24
N LEU A 434 -14.14 -25.62 -8.19
CA LEU A 434 -13.99 -26.85 -7.42
C LEU A 434 -15.28 -27.20 -6.68
N GLN A 435 -15.55 -28.49 -6.52
CA GLN A 435 -16.64 -28.92 -5.66
C GLN A 435 -16.20 -28.86 -4.18
N SER A 436 -17.12 -28.49 -3.31
CA SER A 436 -16.90 -28.63 -1.86
C SER A 436 -16.81 -30.14 -1.53
N PHE A 437 -15.75 -30.53 -0.86
CA PHE A 437 -15.49 -31.93 -0.47
C PHE A 437 -16.08 -32.28 0.90
N THR A 438 -16.98 -31.47 1.43
CA THR A 438 -17.76 -31.81 2.63
C THR A 438 -18.80 -32.89 2.24
N SER A 439 -18.64 -34.10 2.72
CA SER A 439 -19.66 -35.13 2.57
C SER A 439 -20.96 -34.67 3.23
N PRO A 440 -22.12 -34.68 2.53
CA PRO A 440 -23.40 -34.49 3.18
C PRO A 440 -23.63 -35.70 4.10
N GLY A 441 -23.59 -35.52 5.39
CA GLY A 441 -24.27 -36.34 6.39
C GLY A 441 -23.98 -37.83 6.39
N THR A 442 -22.79 -38.26 6.76
CA THR A 442 -22.58 -39.60 7.37
C THR A 442 -21.81 -39.49 8.68
N ALA A 443 -22.32 -38.67 9.59
CA ALA A 443 -22.06 -38.90 11.00
C ALA A 443 -22.81 -40.16 11.39
N GLY A 444 -22.18 -41.37 11.29
CA GLY A 444 -22.81 -42.54 11.82
C GLY A 444 -22.53 -43.91 11.19
N ALA A 445 -21.70 -44.01 10.18
CA ALA A 445 -21.29 -45.35 9.70
C ALA A 445 -19.76 -45.41 9.66
N GLY A 446 -19.18 -46.30 10.46
CA GLY A 446 -17.75 -46.56 10.45
C GLY A 446 -17.27 -46.95 9.06
N LEU A 447 -16.73 -45.97 8.33
CA LEU A 447 -16.06 -46.21 7.06
C LEU A 447 -14.73 -46.92 7.32
N PRO A 448 -14.34 -47.92 6.50
CA PRO A 448 -13.05 -48.57 6.62
C PRO A 448 -11.90 -47.54 6.55
N TYR A 449 -10.85 -47.75 7.35
CA TYR A 449 -9.65 -46.88 7.40
C TYR A 449 -9.05 -46.57 6.01
N GLN A 450 -9.19 -47.45 5.03
CA GLN A 450 -8.76 -47.25 3.65
C GLN A 450 -9.53 -46.14 2.91
N SER A 451 -10.81 -45.91 3.22
CA SER A 451 -11.58 -44.84 2.56
C SER A 451 -11.23 -43.43 3.04
N LEU A 452 -10.64 -43.29 4.22
CA LEU A 452 -10.13 -42.02 4.75
C LEU A 452 -8.80 -41.62 4.07
N THR A 453 -7.96 -42.59 3.69
CA THR A 453 -6.70 -42.37 2.98
C THR A 453 -6.90 -41.97 1.52
N GLU A 454 -7.91 -42.53 0.84
CA GLU A 454 -8.28 -42.15 -0.53
C GLU A 454 -8.91 -40.73 -0.59
N ALA A 455 -9.70 -40.36 0.41
CA ALA A 455 -10.30 -39.04 0.49
C ALA A 455 -9.25 -37.92 0.74
N ASN A 456 -8.10 -38.25 1.33
CA ASN A 456 -7.03 -37.29 1.69
C ASN A 456 -6.20 -36.83 0.48
N ASN A 457 -6.31 -37.45 -0.70
CA ASN A 457 -5.49 -37.13 -1.87
C ASN A 457 -6.25 -36.36 -2.97
N ARG A 458 -7.50 -35.97 -2.75
CA ARG A 458 -8.30 -35.32 -3.80
C ARG A 458 -7.83 -33.90 -4.09
N LEU A 459 -7.42 -33.13 -3.08
CA LEU A 459 -6.92 -31.77 -3.22
C LEU A 459 -5.56 -31.60 -2.53
N VAL A 460 -4.57 -31.22 -3.31
CA VAL A 460 -3.25 -30.82 -2.82
C VAL A 460 -3.06 -29.32 -3.04
N VAL A 461 -2.62 -28.63 -2.01
CA VAL A 461 -2.32 -27.18 -2.04
C VAL A 461 -0.85 -27.00 -1.72
N VAL A 462 -0.10 -26.40 -2.64
CA VAL A 462 1.31 -26.06 -2.46
C VAL A 462 1.44 -24.55 -2.34
N ILE A 463 1.88 -24.08 -1.18
CA ILE A 463 2.09 -22.66 -0.88
C ILE A 463 3.58 -22.37 -1.07
N LEU A 464 3.90 -21.66 -2.16
CA LEU A 464 5.23 -21.26 -2.53
C LEU A 464 5.46 -19.83 -2.05
N SER A 465 6.08 -19.68 -0.89
CA SER A 465 6.34 -18.40 -0.26
C SER A 465 7.84 -18.09 -0.25
N GLU A 466 8.16 -16.87 0.12
CA GLU A 466 9.51 -16.38 0.23
C GLU A 466 10.20 -16.83 1.51
N ASP A 467 9.46 -16.77 2.61
CA ASP A 467 9.90 -17.14 3.96
C ASP A 467 8.70 -17.70 4.73
N LEU A 468 8.85 -18.91 5.26
CA LEU A 468 7.79 -19.61 6.00
C LEU A 468 7.40 -18.93 7.32
N ARG A 469 8.19 -17.95 7.78
CA ARG A 469 7.87 -17.15 8.98
C ARG A 469 6.85 -16.04 8.71
N THR A 470 6.57 -15.74 7.44
CA THR A 470 5.54 -14.76 7.06
C THR A 470 4.13 -15.35 7.20
N ASP A 471 3.12 -14.47 7.18
CA ASP A 471 1.71 -14.88 7.21
C ASP A 471 1.20 -15.40 5.87
N SER A 472 2.05 -15.46 4.84
CA SER A 472 1.68 -15.88 3.48
C SER A 472 1.08 -17.28 3.46
N GLY A 473 -0.13 -17.40 2.93
CA GLY A 473 -0.86 -18.66 2.82
C GLY A 473 -1.64 -19.11 4.06
N ARG A 474 -1.49 -18.43 5.20
CA ARG A 474 -2.16 -18.87 6.44
C ARG A 474 -3.68 -18.73 6.37
N MET A 475 -4.18 -17.64 5.81
CA MET A 475 -5.61 -17.48 5.59
C MET A 475 -6.10 -18.37 4.44
N LEU A 476 -5.30 -18.53 3.38
CA LEU A 476 -5.62 -19.43 2.27
C LEU A 476 -5.82 -20.86 2.77
N GLU A 477 -4.87 -21.40 3.55
CA GLU A 477 -5.00 -22.72 4.18
C GLU A 477 -6.29 -22.84 5.01
N ARG A 478 -6.53 -21.86 5.90
CA ARG A 478 -7.72 -21.85 6.76
C ARG A 478 -9.01 -21.88 5.95
N GLN A 479 -9.09 -21.12 4.87
CA GLN A 479 -10.25 -21.05 3.98
C GLN A 479 -10.42 -22.34 3.16
N ILE A 480 -9.32 -22.95 2.70
CA ILE A 480 -9.34 -24.25 2.00
C ILE A 480 -9.84 -25.34 2.93
N LEU A 481 -9.26 -25.48 4.12
CA LEU A 481 -9.63 -26.52 5.06
C LEU A 481 -11.08 -26.41 5.56
N ALA A 482 -11.64 -25.20 5.59
CA ALA A 482 -13.07 -25.01 5.89
C ALA A 482 -13.99 -25.59 4.80
N ARG A 483 -13.52 -25.77 3.55
CA ARG A 483 -14.30 -26.29 2.40
C ARG A 483 -13.89 -27.71 1.99
N ALA A 484 -12.64 -28.04 2.24
CA ALA A 484 -12.03 -29.33 1.95
C ALA A 484 -11.17 -29.75 3.17
N PRO A 485 -11.78 -30.28 4.24
CA PRO A 485 -11.08 -30.59 5.50
C PRO A 485 -9.93 -31.60 5.34
N ASN A 486 -9.97 -32.42 4.29
CA ASN A 486 -8.96 -33.44 4.00
C ASN A 486 -7.94 -32.98 2.95
N ALA A 487 -7.92 -31.69 2.57
CA ALA A 487 -6.91 -31.19 1.66
C ALA A 487 -5.49 -31.28 2.28
N ARG A 488 -4.52 -31.73 1.48
CA ARG A 488 -3.12 -31.75 1.90
C ARG A 488 -2.48 -30.41 1.58
N VAL A 489 -2.14 -29.61 2.60
CA VAL A 489 -1.49 -28.32 2.45
C VAL A 489 -0.01 -28.45 2.75
N MET A 490 0.84 -27.95 1.84
CA MET A 490 2.29 -28.04 1.91
C MET A 490 2.90 -26.65 1.73
N TYR A 491 3.68 -26.20 2.71
CA TYR A 491 4.40 -24.93 2.67
C TYR A 491 5.84 -25.12 2.23
N VAL A 492 6.27 -24.33 1.26
CA VAL A 492 7.62 -24.42 0.71
C VAL A 492 8.21 -23.03 0.50
N ASP A 493 9.43 -22.83 0.98
CA ASP A 493 10.27 -21.65 0.69
C ASP A 493 11.57 -22.06 -0.06
N ALA A 494 12.40 -21.07 -0.38
CA ALA A 494 13.63 -21.30 -1.09
C ALA A 494 14.61 -22.27 -0.39
N ARG A 495 14.54 -22.35 0.96
CA ARG A 495 15.43 -23.20 1.76
C ARG A 495 14.94 -24.65 1.81
N SER A 496 13.63 -24.84 1.82
CA SER A 496 12.99 -26.17 1.95
C SER A 496 12.71 -26.83 0.60
N ALA A 497 12.64 -26.07 -0.51
CA ALA A 497 12.16 -26.54 -1.81
C ALA A 497 12.87 -27.81 -2.30
N ALA A 498 14.21 -27.83 -2.30
CA ALA A 498 14.96 -28.97 -2.80
C ALA A 498 14.66 -30.27 -2.02
N GLY A 499 14.58 -30.18 -0.68
CA GLY A 499 14.25 -31.33 0.17
C GLY A 499 12.78 -31.77 0.09
N MET A 500 11.87 -30.82 -0.19
CA MET A 500 10.42 -31.08 -0.28
C MET A 500 9.98 -31.60 -1.65
N THR A 501 10.74 -31.38 -2.72
CA THR A 501 10.37 -31.71 -4.09
C THR A 501 9.85 -33.14 -4.25
N PRO A 502 10.53 -34.22 -3.76
CA PRO A 502 10.01 -35.58 -3.91
C PRO A 502 8.63 -35.79 -3.28
N ALA A 503 8.43 -35.29 -2.06
CA ALA A 503 7.19 -35.42 -1.34
C ALA A 503 6.04 -34.61 -1.97
N VAL A 504 6.34 -33.42 -2.55
CA VAL A 504 5.38 -32.61 -3.27
C VAL A 504 4.98 -33.29 -4.58
N VAL A 505 5.94 -33.78 -5.36
CA VAL A 505 5.68 -34.47 -6.64
C VAL A 505 4.83 -35.71 -6.40
N GLU A 506 5.15 -36.55 -5.42
CA GLU A 506 4.35 -37.72 -5.05
C GLU A 506 2.90 -37.33 -4.72
N ALA A 507 2.70 -36.30 -3.89
CA ALA A 507 1.37 -35.81 -3.52
C ALA A 507 0.60 -35.29 -4.74
N VAL A 508 1.27 -34.52 -5.61
CA VAL A 508 0.68 -33.93 -6.82
C VAL A 508 0.27 -35.03 -7.83
N GLN A 509 1.11 -36.07 -8.00
CA GLN A 509 0.78 -37.19 -8.90
C GLN A 509 -0.49 -37.92 -8.45
N ALA A 510 -0.71 -38.07 -7.15
CA ALA A 510 -1.87 -38.74 -6.57
C ALA A 510 -3.13 -37.85 -6.51
N ALA A 511 -3.02 -36.53 -6.68
CA ALA A 511 -4.12 -35.59 -6.50
C ALA A 511 -5.06 -35.55 -7.71
N GLU A 512 -6.38 -35.36 -7.47
CA GLU A 512 -7.36 -35.02 -8.50
C GLU A 512 -7.27 -33.55 -8.91
N HIS A 513 -7.03 -32.68 -7.94
CA HIS A 513 -6.86 -31.23 -8.12
C HIS A 513 -5.65 -30.72 -7.37
N VAL A 514 -4.97 -29.74 -7.95
CA VAL A 514 -3.81 -29.09 -7.36
C VAL A 514 -4.01 -27.57 -7.37
N ILE A 515 -3.69 -26.91 -6.26
CA ILE A 515 -3.57 -25.45 -6.18
C ILE A 515 -2.10 -25.13 -5.88
N ALA A 516 -1.46 -24.39 -6.76
CA ALA A 516 -0.13 -23.82 -6.52
C ALA A 516 -0.28 -22.33 -6.25
N ALA A 517 -0.25 -21.93 -4.99
CA ALA A 517 -0.33 -20.52 -4.58
C ALA A 517 1.07 -19.92 -4.49
N VAL A 518 1.36 -18.95 -5.36
CA VAL A 518 2.70 -18.36 -5.52
C VAL A 518 2.72 -16.93 -4.98
N TYR A 519 3.54 -16.70 -3.94
CA TYR A 519 3.65 -15.42 -3.25
C TYR A 519 4.87 -14.66 -3.71
N VAL A 520 4.71 -13.79 -4.69
CA VAL A 520 5.76 -12.92 -5.24
C VAL A 520 5.22 -11.51 -5.30
N VAL A 521 5.74 -10.63 -4.43
CA VAL A 521 5.38 -9.21 -4.37
C VAL A 521 6.62 -8.34 -4.38
N PRO A 522 6.56 -7.10 -4.91
CA PRO A 522 7.69 -6.19 -4.82
C PRO A 522 8.04 -5.94 -3.35
N THR A 523 9.31 -6.10 -3.04
CA THR A 523 9.85 -5.90 -1.69
C THR A 523 11.06 -4.97 -1.79
N ALA A 524 10.93 -3.76 -1.25
CA ALA A 524 11.95 -2.73 -1.29
C ALA A 524 13.29 -3.21 -0.71
N GLY A 525 14.38 -2.91 -1.42
CA GLY A 525 15.74 -3.23 -0.97
C GLY A 525 16.10 -4.71 -1.06
N ARG A 526 15.28 -5.53 -1.74
CA ARG A 526 15.53 -6.96 -1.84
C ARG A 526 16.07 -7.38 -3.21
N ALA A 527 17.12 -8.17 -3.21
CA ALA A 527 17.65 -8.85 -4.39
C ALA A 527 17.57 -10.36 -4.21
N ILE A 528 17.06 -11.06 -5.24
CA ILE A 528 17.07 -12.53 -5.30
C ILE A 528 18.38 -12.98 -5.96
N ARG A 529 19.13 -13.85 -5.31
CA ARG A 529 20.33 -14.46 -5.91
C ARG A 529 19.93 -15.60 -6.83
N ALA A 530 20.40 -15.58 -8.07
CA ALA A 530 20.29 -16.69 -8.99
C ALA A 530 21.32 -17.79 -8.63
N ALA A 531 21.02 -19.04 -8.96
CA ALA A 531 21.91 -20.17 -8.74
C ALA A 531 23.30 -19.99 -9.43
N GLY A 532 23.35 -19.25 -10.55
CA GLY A 532 24.57 -18.88 -11.27
C GLY A 532 25.32 -17.67 -10.69
N GLY A 533 24.96 -17.14 -9.51
CA GLY A 533 25.64 -16.04 -8.82
C GLY A 533 25.23 -14.62 -9.24
N GLY A 534 24.32 -14.47 -10.23
CA GLY A 534 23.75 -13.18 -10.61
C GLY A 534 22.61 -12.74 -9.68
N LEU A 535 22.12 -11.51 -9.87
CA LEU A 535 20.93 -10.99 -9.20
C LEU A 535 19.72 -11.12 -10.13
N LYS A 536 18.64 -11.71 -9.62
CA LYS A 536 17.32 -11.70 -10.25
C LYS A 536 16.49 -10.53 -9.75
N ASN A 537 15.52 -10.15 -10.56
CA ASN A 537 14.48 -9.22 -10.18
C ASN A 537 13.75 -9.72 -8.91
N SER A 538 13.45 -8.80 -7.97
CA SER A 538 12.75 -9.11 -6.70
C SER A 538 11.34 -9.66 -6.90
N VAL A 539 10.72 -9.41 -8.07
CA VAL A 539 9.40 -9.93 -8.45
C VAL A 539 9.46 -11.23 -9.27
N ALA A 540 10.61 -11.88 -9.38
CA ALA A 540 10.78 -13.23 -9.91
C ALA A 540 10.73 -14.27 -8.78
N MET A 541 10.43 -15.52 -9.13
CA MET A 541 10.60 -16.64 -8.18
C MET A 541 12.07 -16.95 -7.95
N ASN A 542 12.39 -17.40 -6.73
CA ASN A 542 13.69 -18.03 -6.46
C ASN A 542 13.86 -19.31 -7.30
N ASP A 543 15.10 -19.62 -7.72
CA ASP A 543 15.37 -20.75 -8.60
C ASP A 543 14.88 -22.10 -8.05
N SER A 544 15.03 -22.35 -6.75
CA SER A 544 14.59 -23.61 -6.14
C SER A 544 13.07 -23.75 -6.08
N THR A 545 12.35 -22.69 -5.73
CA THR A 545 10.88 -22.70 -5.75
C THR A 545 10.33 -22.68 -7.17
N GLY A 546 11.01 -22.01 -8.11
CA GLY A 546 10.67 -22.05 -9.54
C GLY A 546 10.83 -23.46 -10.13
N SER A 547 11.94 -24.14 -9.82
CA SER A 547 12.15 -25.55 -10.24
C SER A 547 11.08 -26.49 -9.67
N LEU A 548 10.63 -26.25 -8.43
CA LEU A 548 9.53 -27.02 -7.85
C LEU A 548 8.20 -26.75 -8.56
N LEU A 549 7.90 -25.49 -8.90
CA LEU A 549 6.70 -25.17 -9.68
C LEU A 549 6.76 -25.86 -11.06
N THR A 550 7.90 -25.84 -11.73
CA THR A 550 8.09 -26.59 -12.99
C THR A 550 7.80 -28.08 -12.79
N ALA A 551 8.35 -28.70 -11.75
CA ALA A 551 8.10 -30.11 -11.46
C ALA A 551 6.61 -30.41 -11.18
N ILE A 552 5.88 -29.52 -10.51
CA ILE A 552 4.42 -29.64 -10.32
C ILE A 552 3.70 -29.63 -11.68
N LEU A 553 4.08 -28.69 -12.55
CA LEU A 553 3.44 -28.53 -13.87
C LEU A 553 3.77 -29.71 -14.80
N ASP A 554 4.99 -30.24 -14.78
CA ASP A 554 5.39 -31.41 -15.57
C ASP A 554 4.50 -32.64 -15.28
N HIS A 555 3.95 -32.74 -14.07
CA HIS A 555 3.13 -33.88 -13.65
C HIS A 555 1.62 -33.61 -13.63
N ALA A 556 1.19 -32.35 -13.57
CA ALA A 556 -0.21 -32.04 -13.28
C ALA A 556 -0.72 -30.72 -13.91
N ALA A 557 -0.12 -30.17 -14.97
CA ALA A 557 -0.48 -28.85 -15.51
C ALA A 557 -2.00 -28.68 -15.74
N SER A 558 -2.65 -29.66 -16.38
CA SER A 558 -4.07 -29.58 -16.73
C SER A 558 -5.04 -29.56 -15.55
N ARG A 559 -4.62 -30.05 -14.38
CA ARG A 559 -5.41 -30.07 -13.14
C ARG A 559 -4.85 -29.17 -12.03
N THR A 560 -3.84 -28.36 -12.35
CA THR A 560 -3.25 -27.40 -11.42
C THR A 560 -3.78 -26.00 -11.70
N MET A 561 -4.43 -25.36 -10.71
CA MET A 561 -4.69 -23.94 -10.70
C MET A 561 -3.51 -23.21 -10.07
N VAL A 562 -2.81 -22.39 -10.83
CA VAL A 562 -1.76 -21.52 -10.32
C VAL A 562 -2.38 -20.18 -9.93
N LEU A 563 -2.21 -19.81 -8.66
CA LEU A 563 -2.66 -18.54 -8.09
C LEU A 563 -1.47 -17.59 -7.94
N ALA A 564 -1.45 -16.51 -8.69
CA ALA A 564 -0.51 -15.41 -8.47
C ALA A 564 -1.00 -14.53 -7.31
N MET A 565 -0.43 -14.76 -6.13
CA MET A 565 -0.69 -13.95 -4.93
C MET A 565 0.25 -12.74 -4.90
N GLY A 566 0.24 -11.94 -5.97
CA GLY A 566 1.12 -10.80 -6.18
C GLY A 566 1.34 -10.54 -7.66
N ASN A 567 2.59 -10.66 -8.11
CA ASN A 567 3.04 -10.37 -9.47
C ASN A 567 2.22 -11.13 -10.54
N PRO A 568 1.45 -10.45 -11.40
CA PRO A 568 0.65 -11.08 -12.44
C PRO A 568 1.48 -11.64 -13.62
N TYR A 569 2.73 -11.21 -13.76
CA TYR A 569 3.59 -11.61 -14.89
C TYR A 569 4.25 -12.97 -14.71
N LEU A 570 4.05 -13.63 -13.58
CA LEU A 570 4.64 -14.93 -13.25
C LEU A 570 4.47 -15.98 -14.36
N VAL A 571 3.32 -15.98 -15.05
CA VAL A 571 3.02 -16.94 -16.11
C VAL A 571 3.97 -16.85 -17.32
N GLN A 572 4.70 -15.74 -17.50
CA GLN A 572 5.70 -15.59 -18.56
C GLN A 572 6.92 -16.51 -18.33
N ASP A 573 7.31 -16.69 -17.07
CA ASP A 573 8.45 -17.53 -16.69
C ASP A 573 8.08 -19.03 -16.72
N PHE A 574 6.78 -19.36 -16.71
CA PHE A 574 6.26 -20.74 -16.66
C PHE A 574 5.22 -21.01 -17.74
N PRO A 575 5.62 -21.18 -19.00
CA PRO A 575 4.69 -21.33 -20.13
C PRO A 575 3.80 -22.58 -20.06
N ALA A 576 4.16 -23.58 -19.25
CA ALA A 576 3.37 -24.77 -19.00
C ALA A 576 2.15 -24.53 -18.09
N ILE A 577 1.93 -23.31 -17.59
CA ILE A 577 0.73 -22.98 -16.80
C ILE A 577 -0.50 -22.98 -17.72
N GLU A 578 -1.39 -23.93 -17.52
CA GLU A 578 -2.66 -24.07 -18.26
C GLU A 578 -3.82 -23.35 -17.58
N ASN A 579 -3.81 -23.24 -16.24
CA ASN A 579 -4.87 -22.59 -15.47
C ASN A 579 -4.24 -21.55 -14.54
N TYR A 580 -4.66 -20.29 -14.68
CA TYR A 580 -3.99 -19.15 -14.05
C TYR A 580 -4.98 -18.10 -13.60
N ALA A 581 -4.91 -17.74 -12.32
CA ALA A 581 -5.67 -16.65 -11.75
C ALA A 581 -4.78 -15.70 -10.93
N CYS A 582 -5.11 -14.40 -10.98
CA CYS A 582 -4.39 -13.34 -10.30
C CYS A 582 -5.23 -12.73 -9.17
N ALA A 583 -4.64 -12.60 -7.98
CA ALA A 583 -5.19 -11.86 -6.85
C ALA A 583 -4.47 -10.51 -6.62
N PHE A 584 -3.36 -10.26 -7.31
CA PHE A 584 -2.52 -9.05 -7.28
C PHE A 584 -2.02 -8.63 -5.88
N SER A 585 -2.24 -9.44 -4.87
CA SER A 585 -1.88 -9.10 -3.49
C SER A 585 -1.78 -10.36 -2.62
N ASN A 586 -0.87 -10.32 -1.64
CA ASN A 586 -0.59 -11.41 -0.71
C ASN A 586 -1.25 -11.26 0.66
N VAL A 587 -2.28 -10.42 0.78
CA VAL A 587 -2.95 -10.15 2.07
C VAL A 587 -4.14 -11.09 2.31
N SER A 588 -4.56 -11.21 3.57
CA SER A 588 -5.59 -12.16 4.00
C SER A 588 -6.93 -12.05 3.26
N VAL A 589 -7.37 -10.83 2.91
CA VAL A 589 -8.61 -10.64 2.13
C VAL A 589 -8.48 -11.17 0.70
N SER A 590 -7.29 -11.04 0.09
CA SER A 590 -7.02 -11.59 -1.24
C SER A 590 -6.91 -13.11 -1.22
N GLU A 591 -6.34 -13.69 -0.16
CA GLU A 591 -6.32 -15.14 0.07
C GLU A 591 -7.74 -15.70 0.20
N THR A 592 -8.59 -15.02 1.01
CA THR A 592 -10.00 -15.40 1.16
C THR A 592 -10.76 -15.28 -0.17
N ALA A 593 -10.57 -14.20 -0.92
CA ALA A 593 -11.21 -13.98 -2.22
C ALA A 593 -10.81 -15.05 -3.24
N ALA A 594 -9.52 -15.39 -3.32
CA ALA A 594 -9.02 -16.42 -4.23
C ALA A 594 -9.69 -17.78 -3.94
N VAL A 595 -9.78 -18.17 -2.66
CA VAL A 595 -10.46 -19.42 -2.30
C VAL A 595 -11.95 -19.38 -2.62
N LYS A 596 -12.66 -18.30 -2.28
CA LYS A 596 -14.09 -18.14 -2.64
C LYS A 596 -14.32 -18.26 -4.15
N ALA A 597 -13.45 -17.63 -4.95
CA ALA A 597 -13.51 -17.70 -6.41
C ALA A 597 -13.29 -19.12 -6.93
N ILE A 598 -12.28 -19.85 -6.43
CA ILE A 598 -11.97 -21.23 -6.82
C ILE A 598 -13.16 -22.16 -6.53
N PHE A 599 -13.86 -21.96 -5.40
CA PHE A 599 -15.04 -22.77 -5.04
C PHE A 599 -16.35 -22.24 -5.65
N GLY A 600 -16.31 -21.17 -6.45
CA GLY A 600 -17.47 -20.60 -7.13
C GLY A 600 -18.48 -19.93 -6.19
N GLU A 601 -18.04 -19.46 -5.03
CA GLU A 601 -18.88 -18.77 -4.05
C GLU A 601 -19.09 -17.29 -4.37
N ILE A 602 -18.19 -16.72 -5.18
CA ILE A 602 -18.29 -15.38 -5.73
C ILE A 602 -18.16 -15.42 -7.25
N PRO A 603 -18.71 -14.45 -7.97
CA PRO A 603 -18.44 -14.32 -9.40
C PRO A 603 -16.98 -13.88 -9.61
N ILE A 604 -16.36 -14.32 -10.68
CA ILE A 604 -15.07 -13.79 -11.13
C ILE A 604 -15.37 -12.73 -12.18
N THR A 605 -15.03 -11.48 -11.89
CA THR A 605 -15.34 -10.31 -12.72
C THR A 605 -14.17 -9.36 -12.89
N GLY A 606 -13.03 -9.64 -12.27
CA GLY A 606 -11.83 -8.84 -12.41
C GLY A 606 -11.21 -8.97 -13.80
N HIS A 607 -10.58 -7.88 -14.27
CA HIS A 607 -9.88 -7.82 -15.54
C HIS A 607 -8.45 -7.37 -15.34
N LEU A 608 -7.53 -7.80 -16.19
CA LEU A 608 -6.12 -7.43 -16.09
C LEU A 608 -5.95 -5.89 -16.22
N PRO A 609 -5.38 -5.22 -15.22
CA PRO A 609 -5.06 -3.79 -15.32
C PRO A 609 -3.75 -3.54 -16.08
N VAL A 610 -3.07 -4.60 -16.47
CA VAL A 610 -1.79 -4.61 -17.18
C VAL A 610 -1.79 -5.68 -18.27
N THR A 611 -1.03 -5.47 -19.33
CA THR A 611 -0.75 -6.46 -20.36
C THR A 611 0.32 -7.43 -19.85
N ILE A 612 0.04 -8.73 -19.95
CA ILE A 612 1.05 -9.80 -19.75
C ILE A 612 1.60 -10.14 -21.15
N PRO A 613 2.79 -9.68 -21.53
CA PRO A 613 3.30 -9.81 -22.90
C PRO A 613 3.30 -11.25 -23.41
N GLY A 614 2.71 -11.47 -24.60
CA GLY A 614 2.60 -12.79 -25.22
C GLY A 614 1.56 -13.72 -24.60
N ILE A 615 0.81 -13.29 -23.58
CA ILE A 615 -0.13 -14.11 -22.82
C ILE A 615 -1.55 -13.54 -22.86
N ALA A 616 -1.74 -12.29 -22.41
CA ALA A 616 -3.05 -11.64 -22.32
C ALA A 616 -2.91 -10.13 -22.34
N SER A 617 -3.86 -9.42 -22.96
CA SER A 617 -3.88 -7.96 -23.03
C SER A 617 -4.54 -7.35 -21.80
N ARG A 618 -4.20 -6.10 -21.49
CA ARG A 618 -4.96 -5.32 -20.53
C ARG A 618 -6.45 -5.32 -20.87
N GLY A 619 -7.30 -5.46 -19.85
CA GLY A 619 -8.75 -5.56 -19.98
C GLY A 619 -9.25 -6.97 -20.24
N GLU A 620 -8.38 -7.95 -20.46
CA GLU A 620 -8.79 -9.35 -20.57
C GLU A 620 -9.02 -9.99 -19.19
N GLY A 621 -9.93 -10.97 -19.14
CA GLY A 621 -10.28 -11.77 -17.98
C GLY A 621 -11.45 -12.68 -18.32
N LEU A 622 -11.39 -13.93 -17.87
CA LEU A 622 -12.47 -14.90 -18.06
C LEU A 622 -13.50 -14.73 -16.94
N GLU A 623 -14.70 -14.31 -17.29
CA GLU A 623 -15.77 -14.19 -16.30
C GLU A 623 -16.35 -15.56 -15.92
N ARG A 624 -16.72 -15.73 -14.66
CA ARG A 624 -17.41 -16.90 -14.13
C ARG A 624 -18.54 -16.46 -13.21
N PRO A 625 -19.77 -16.96 -13.39
CA PRO A 625 -20.87 -16.69 -12.47
C PRO A 625 -20.68 -17.47 -11.16
N VAL A 626 -21.39 -17.06 -10.14
CA VAL A 626 -21.52 -17.85 -8.90
C VAL A 626 -22.10 -19.22 -9.25
N ARG A 627 -21.55 -20.25 -8.64
CA ARG A 627 -22.08 -21.61 -8.79
C ARG A 627 -23.53 -21.67 -8.29
N SER A 628 -24.48 -22.03 -9.16
CA SER A 628 -25.85 -22.26 -8.73
C SER A 628 -25.91 -23.45 -7.76
N SER A 629 -26.43 -23.21 -6.55
CA SER A 629 -26.78 -24.30 -5.64
C SER A 629 -27.94 -25.06 -6.30
N SER A 630 -27.64 -26.16 -6.97
CA SER A 630 -28.69 -27.13 -7.39
C SER A 630 -29.18 -27.89 -6.15
N ALA A 631 -29.92 -27.22 -5.28
CA ALA A 631 -30.88 -27.91 -4.43
C ALA A 631 -32.01 -28.36 -5.35
N GLN A 632 -31.96 -29.60 -5.83
CA GLN A 632 -33.17 -30.22 -6.36
C GLN A 632 -34.21 -30.17 -5.24
N PRO A 633 -35.40 -29.59 -5.49
CA PRO A 633 -36.50 -29.76 -4.55
C PRO A 633 -36.78 -31.26 -4.46
N ILE A 634 -36.70 -31.79 -3.25
CA ILE A 634 -37.19 -33.14 -2.96
C ILE A 634 -38.65 -33.12 -3.38
N SER A 635 -38.97 -33.75 -4.53
CA SER A 635 -40.34 -34.00 -4.95
C SER A 635 -40.95 -34.88 -3.87
N GLY A 636 -41.76 -34.24 -3.00
CA GLY A 636 -42.57 -34.96 -2.03
C GLY A 636 -43.52 -35.90 -2.78
N GLY A 637 -43.22 -37.21 -2.76
CA GLY A 637 -44.15 -38.22 -3.17
C GLY A 637 -45.38 -38.16 -2.27
N SER A 638 -46.48 -37.63 -2.78
CA SER A 638 -47.78 -37.76 -2.17
C SER A 638 -48.22 -39.23 -2.23
N SER A 639 -48.03 -39.95 -1.12
CA SER A 639 -48.74 -41.23 -0.91
C SER A 639 -50.20 -40.91 -0.60
N HIS A 640 -51.05 -41.09 -1.61
CA HIS A 640 -52.48 -41.23 -1.43
C HIS A 640 -52.75 -42.47 -0.56
N VAL A 641 -53.23 -42.25 0.63
CA VAL A 641 -54.01 -43.28 1.36
C VAL A 641 -55.47 -42.90 1.19
N GLN A 642 -56.24 -43.73 0.49
CA GLN A 642 -57.70 -43.74 0.48
C GLN A 642 -58.26 -44.77 1.47
N PRO A 643 -59.56 -44.63 1.89
CA PRO A 643 -60.10 -44.79 3.23
C PRO A 643 -60.25 -46.22 3.71
#